data_552504b3584f168d5b086f8c3acf777a
#
_entry.id   552504b3584f168d5b086f8c3acf777a
#
_cell.length_a   1.000
_cell.length_b   1.000
_cell.length_c   1.000
_cell.angle_alpha   90.00
_cell.angle_beta   90.00
_cell.angle_gamma   90.00
#
_symmetry.space_group_name_H-M   'P 1'
#
loop_
_entity.id
_entity.type
_entity.pdbx_description
1 polymer ?
#
loop_
_entity_poly.entity_id
_entity_poly.type
_entity_poly.pdbx_seq_one_letter_code
_entity_poly.pdbx_strand_id
1 'polypeptide(L)'
;MKISLRLKLTLSFLSVIVVAGLIATTVGVHLIGDRIVKQAQDKVELDLNSAREVYKDKIKDVSTSIRLTALRFFIEDAILKNDIEKLRVELKKIREREFLDILNLTDGNGKVIVRTLNPEVFGDNQADDELIKEAIRRKEIVASTQIILKDELLKEGEDLGLQARIQFITTPKAKPSPEEEKTSGMMIKAAAPVLDHQRNLVGVLYGGVLLNRNYEIVDKIKDIVYRGETYKGKDIGTATIFQGDLRISTNVKTKDGARAIGTRVSEEVNNQVLIEGNPWIGRAFVVNNWYITAYEPIRNIKDDIIGILYVGVLEEKFVDMRKRTLLTFLGITFAGILLAFAISNILANSITKPIRNLVSASLKLAKGDLSHRVEGMPEDAIGELGKAFNSMADAIEERDEQLKEYVKKKIMKSERLAMIGQLAAGVAHEINNPLGSILIYSHLLLEDLEEKDTQRENLEKIVNQATRCKEIVKGLLDFSRQTEPEMNQKDINKIVNEVLSLVERQVMFQNIKVTKKLSKSLPMVMLDEAQIQQVFMNIVLNAVEAIEGQGELIIETTSNGEFIETKFIDTGCGISEQNIEKLFEPFFSYKKKGHGIGLGLAISYGIIKKHNGEIIVKSEVGKGSSFTIRLPLNKISRKDAKT
;
A
#
# COMPACT_ATOMS: atom_id res chain seq x y z
N MET A 1 -3.85 -24.58 -2.16
CA MET A 1 -5.11 -23.80 -2.29
C MET A 1 -4.75 -22.39 -2.80
N LYS A 2 -5.20 -21.99 -4.00
CA LYS A 2 -4.92 -20.63 -4.52
C LYS A 2 -5.80 -19.63 -3.77
N ILE A 3 -5.17 -18.78 -2.97
CA ILE A 3 -5.85 -17.71 -2.23
C ILE A 3 -6.47 -16.73 -3.24
N SER A 4 -7.77 -16.43 -3.09
CA SER A 4 -8.46 -15.50 -3.99
C SER A 4 -7.86 -14.08 -3.92
N LEU A 5 -7.91 -13.32 -5.00
CA LEU A 5 -7.42 -11.93 -5.04
C LEU A 5 -8.09 -11.06 -3.97
N ARG A 6 -9.41 -11.26 -3.77
CA ARG A 6 -10.17 -10.59 -2.71
C ARG A 6 -9.55 -10.84 -1.33
N LEU A 7 -9.27 -12.11 -0.99
CA LEU A 7 -8.71 -12.45 0.33
C LEU A 7 -7.28 -11.91 0.49
N LYS A 8 -6.47 -11.89 -0.58
CA LYS A 8 -5.13 -11.28 -0.55
C LYS A 8 -5.20 -9.80 -0.24
N LEU A 9 -6.06 -9.05 -0.94
CA LEU A 9 -6.23 -7.61 -0.73
C LEU A 9 -6.72 -7.33 0.70
N THR A 10 -7.77 -8.04 1.15
CA THR A 10 -8.30 -7.87 2.50
C THR A 10 -7.25 -8.15 3.57
N LEU A 11 -6.50 -9.23 3.46
CA LEU A 11 -5.44 -9.58 4.40
C LEU A 11 -4.28 -8.56 4.39
N SER A 12 -3.90 -8.04 3.22
CA SER A 12 -2.84 -7.02 3.10
C SER A 12 -3.24 -5.71 3.79
N PHE A 13 -4.44 -5.20 3.52
CA PHE A 13 -4.93 -3.99 4.19
C PHE A 13 -5.10 -4.20 5.70
N LEU A 14 -5.68 -5.34 6.10
CA LEU A 14 -5.86 -5.66 7.51
C LEU A 14 -4.53 -5.77 8.25
N SER A 15 -3.52 -6.42 7.66
CA SER A 15 -2.19 -6.59 8.28
C SER A 15 -1.51 -5.25 8.55
N VAL A 16 -1.56 -4.31 7.60
CA VAL A 16 -0.97 -2.97 7.77
C VAL A 16 -1.62 -2.23 8.93
N ILE A 17 -2.95 -2.26 9.03
CA ILE A 17 -3.69 -1.55 10.09
C ILE A 17 -3.50 -2.20 11.45
N VAL A 18 -3.50 -3.55 11.51
CA VAL A 18 -3.22 -4.27 12.75
C VAL A 18 -1.82 -3.96 13.27
N VAL A 19 -0.81 -3.98 12.40
CA VAL A 19 0.58 -3.65 12.78
C VAL A 19 0.68 -2.20 13.23
N ALA A 20 0.13 -1.24 12.47
CA ALA A 20 0.13 0.17 12.85
C ALA A 20 -0.62 0.42 14.17
N GLY A 21 -1.78 -0.22 14.36
CA GLY A 21 -2.56 -0.14 15.59
C GLY A 21 -1.84 -0.73 16.81
N LEU A 22 -1.15 -1.86 16.64
CA LEU A 22 -0.31 -2.47 17.68
C LEU A 22 0.84 -1.55 18.07
N ILE A 23 1.56 -0.98 17.11
CA ILE A 23 2.64 -0.04 17.36
C ILE A 23 2.11 1.20 18.09
N ALA A 24 1.04 1.82 17.57
CA ALA A 24 0.44 3.01 18.18
C ALA A 24 -0.05 2.74 19.61
N THR A 25 -0.69 1.58 19.86
CA THR A 25 -1.14 1.19 21.20
C THR A 25 0.05 0.97 22.14
N THR A 26 1.08 0.23 21.71
CA THR A 26 2.25 -0.05 22.55
C THR A 26 3.00 1.23 22.91
N VAL A 27 3.28 2.07 21.91
CA VAL A 27 3.96 3.36 22.10
C VAL A 27 3.11 4.31 22.94
N GLY A 28 1.80 4.43 22.63
CA GLY A 28 0.89 5.30 23.37
C GLY A 28 0.74 4.90 24.83
N VAL A 29 0.55 3.62 25.12
CA VAL A 29 0.43 3.10 26.50
C VAL A 29 1.73 3.28 27.28
N HIS A 30 2.90 3.03 26.66
CA HIS A 30 4.20 3.22 27.31
C HIS A 30 4.46 4.69 27.63
N LEU A 31 4.34 5.58 26.63
CA LEU A 31 4.59 7.02 26.82
C LEU A 31 3.62 7.66 27.83
N ILE A 32 2.33 7.32 27.76
CA ILE A 32 1.34 7.88 28.70
C ILE A 32 1.48 7.25 30.07
N GLY A 33 1.77 5.94 30.14
CA GLY A 33 2.00 5.24 31.40
C GLY A 33 3.16 5.85 32.19
N ASP A 34 4.28 6.11 31.54
CA ASP A 34 5.46 6.73 32.16
C ASP A 34 5.18 8.18 32.57
N ARG A 35 4.45 8.94 31.73
CA ARG A 35 4.04 10.31 32.08
C ARG A 35 3.14 10.34 33.31
N ILE A 36 2.19 9.43 33.45
CA ILE A 36 1.29 9.34 34.60
C ILE A 36 2.11 9.10 35.89
N VAL A 37 3.07 8.17 35.86
CA VAL A 37 3.94 7.89 37.00
C VAL A 37 4.78 9.12 37.33
N LYS A 38 5.43 9.73 36.35
CA LYS A 38 6.25 10.93 36.55
C LYS A 38 5.42 12.09 37.09
N GLN A 39 4.24 12.37 36.53
CA GLN A 39 3.33 13.41 37.04
C GLN A 39 2.93 13.15 38.51
N ALA A 40 2.74 11.88 38.89
CA ALA A 40 2.44 11.53 40.27
C ALA A 40 3.63 11.78 41.22
N GLN A 41 4.87 11.52 40.77
CA GLN A 41 6.09 11.84 41.51
C GLN A 41 6.30 13.35 41.61
N ASP A 42 6.19 14.08 40.50
CA ASP A 42 6.31 15.55 40.49
C ASP A 42 5.27 16.19 41.41
N LYS A 43 4.02 15.66 41.38
CA LYS A 43 2.94 16.14 42.26
C LYS A 43 3.30 15.92 43.73
N VAL A 44 3.75 14.72 44.13
CA VAL A 44 4.04 14.43 45.54
C VAL A 44 5.23 15.22 46.04
N GLU A 45 6.19 15.58 45.17
CA GLU A 45 7.29 16.49 45.49
C GLU A 45 6.77 17.91 45.78
N LEU A 46 5.86 18.42 44.95
CA LEU A 46 5.20 19.71 45.20
C LEU A 46 4.35 19.68 46.47
N ASP A 47 3.66 18.57 46.72
CA ASP A 47 2.89 18.34 47.94
C ASP A 47 3.78 18.37 49.19
N LEU A 48 5.01 17.77 49.11
CA LEU A 48 6.00 17.81 50.18
C LEU A 48 6.51 19.23 50.44
N ASN A 49 6.78 20.01 49.39
CA ASN A 49 7.16 21.42 49.55
C ASN A 49 6.06 22.22 50.27
N SER A 50 4.80 22.00 49.88
CA SER A 50 3.66 22.65 50.56
C SER A 50 3.52 22.19 52.00
N ALA A 51 3.72 20.90 52.29
CA ALA A 51 3.70 20.37 53.65
C ALA A 51 4.84 20.96 54.51
N ARG A 52 6.01 21.14 53.92
CA ARG A 52 7.18 21.79 54.60
C ARG A 52 6.83 23.22 54.98
N GLU A 53 6.17 23.99 54.12
CA GLU A 53 5.79 25.37 54.48
C GLU A 53 4.74 25.39 55.61
N VAL A 54 3.73 24.50 55.59
CA VAL A 54 2.77 24.35 56.71
C VAL A 54 3.47 24.02 58.02
N TYR A 55 4.51 23.15 57.97
CA TYR A 55 5.31 22.78 59.13
C TYR A 55 6.13 23.97 59.64
N LYS A 56 6.81 24.70 58.77
CA LYS A 56 7.58 25.91 59.12
C LYS A 56 6.68 27.04 59.65
N ASP A 57 5.49 27.19 59.08
CA ASP A 57 4.52 28.18 59.58
C ASP A 57 4.14 27.88 61.03
N LYS A 58 3.96 26.60 61.42
CA LYS A 58 3.69 26.24 62.81
C LYS A 58 4.87 26.57 63.71
N ILE A 59 6.13 26.34 63.28
CA ILE A 59 7.32 26.79 64.05
C ILE A 59 7.31 28.32 64.20
N LYS A 60 6.99 29.03 63.13
CA LYS A 60 6.90 30.51 63.15
C LYS A 60 5.78 31.02 64.05
N ASP A 61 4.62 30.35 64.07
CA ASP A 61 3.51 30.69 64.92
C ASP A 61 3.88 30.56 66.40
N VAL A 62 4.45 29.40 66.78
CA VAL A 62 4.96 29.18 68.13
C VAL A 62 6.03 30.22 68.48
N SER A 63 6.99 30.47 67.60
CA SER A 63 8.01 31.48 67.77
C SER A 63 7.42 32.86 67.99
N THR A 64 6.43 33.24 67.18
CA THR A 64 5.78 34.58 67.30
C THR A 64 5.01 34.72 68.58
N SER A 65 4.27 33.70 69.01
CA SER A 65 3.53 33.70 70.27
C SER A 65 4.48 33.85 71.47
N ILE A 66 5.59 33.11 71.48
CA ILE A 66 6.57 33.22 72.55
C ILE A 66 7.28 34.58 72.55
N ARG A 67 7.70 35.07 71.36
CA ARG A 67 8.37 36.39 71.24
C ARG A 67 7.47 37.53 71.72
N LEU A 68 6.22 37.57 71.23
CA LEU A 68 5.30 38.63 71.59
C LEU A 68 4.89 38.58 73.05
N THR A 69 4.89 37.40 73.68
CA THR A 69 4.67 37.22 75.10
C THR A 69 5.87 37.70 75.90
N ALA A 70 7.08 37.34 75.53
CA ALA A 70 8.32 37.78 76.24
C ALA A 70 8.52 39.30 76.27
N LEU A 71 7.99 40.00 75.21
CA LEU A 71 8.07 41.46 75.10
C LEU A 71 7.03 42.19 75.97
N ARG A 72 6.09 41.49 76.62
CA ARG A 72 5.10 42.13 77.47
C ARG A 72 5.68 42.68 78.72
N PHE A 73 5.49 43.94 78.95
CA PHE A 73 6.01 44.69 80.14
C PHE A 73 5.68 44.00 81.46
N PHE A 74 4.54 43.37 81.61
CA PHE A 74 4.14 42.75 82.88
C PHE A 74 5.09 41.58 83.25
N ILE A 75 5.74 40.90 82.28
CA ILE A 75 6.69 39.78 82.55
C ILE A 75 7.97 40.33 83.20
N GLU A 76 8.57 41.31 82.57
CA GLU A 76 9.72 42.02 83.11
C GLU A 76 9.46 42.58 84.54
N ASP A 77 8.36 43.32 84.63
CA ASP A 77 7.96 43.96 85.91
C ASP A 77 7.76 42.92 87.06
N ALA A 78 7.07 41.81 86.75
CA ALA A 78 6.79 40.75 87.71
C ALA A 78 8.05 39.94 88.08
N ILE A 79 8.97 39.69 87.10
CA ILE A 79 10.28 39.09 87.44
C ILE A 79 11.06 39.97 88.39
N LEU A 80 11.18 41.27 88.05
CA LEU A 80 11.97 42.21 88.90
C LEU A 80 11.34 42.44 90.29
N LYS A 81 10.02 42.32 90.38
CA LYS A 81 9.29 42.42 91.65
C LYS A 81 9.13 41.11 92.42
N ASN A 82 9.57 39.99 91.80
CA ASN A 82 9.38 38.64 92.29
C ASN A 82 7.91 38.24 92.56
N ASP A 83 7.00 38.76 91.69
CA ASP A 83 5.57 38.46 91.73
C ASP A 83 5.24 37.19 90.95
N ILE A 84 5.60 36.07 91.52
CA ILE A 84 5.46 34.74 90.83
C ILE A 84 4.02 34.34 90.60
N GLU A 85 3.10 34.70 91.53
CA GLU A 85 1.68 34.34 91.35
C GLU A 85 1.01 35.07 90.17
N LYS A 86 1.33 36.34 89.99
CA LYS A 86 0.85 37.07 88.80
C LYS A 86 1.38 36.46 87.50
N LEU A 87 2.68 36.12 87.47
CA LEU A 87 3.25 35.44 86.31
C LEU A 87 2.53 34.11 86.01
N ARG A 88 2.31 33.30 87.03
CA ARG A 88 1.65 32.00 86.89
C ARG A 88 0.23 32.14 86.26
N VAL A 89 -0.56 33.04 86.81
CA VAL A 89 -1.93 33.28 86.35
C VAL A 89 -1.98 33.81 84.90
N GLU A 90 -1.17 34.78 84.59
CA GLU A 90 -1.21 35.41 83.25
C GLU A 90 -0.58 34.52 82.17
N LEU A 91 0.54 33.85 82.46
CA LEU A 91 1.17 32.93 81.56
C LEU A 91 0.25 31.71 81.29
N LYS A 92 -0.51 31.19 82.24
CA LYS A 92 -1.49 30.15 82.05
C LYS A 92 -2.56 30.57 81.09
N LYS A 93 -3.15 31.77 81.24
CA LYS A 93 -4.17 32.31 80.28
C LYS A 93 -3.60 32.44 78.87
N ILE A 94 -2.34 32.86 78.72
CA ILE A 94 -1.70 33.00 77.43
C ILE A 94 -1.46 31.64 76.83
N ARG A 95 -0.96 30.66 77.57
CA ARG A 95 -0.73 29.30 77.13
C ARG A 95 -2.03 28.71 76.52
N GLU A 96 -3.15 28.83 77.27
CA GLU A 96 -4.44 28.31 76.83
C GLU A 96 -4.97 29.01 75.57
N ARG A 97 -4.85 30.36 75.53
CA ARG A 97 -5.31 31.17 74.39
C ARG A 97 -4.50 30.92 73.10
N GLU A 98 -3.16 30.75 73.25
CA GLU A 98 -2.28 30.54 72.13
C GLU A 98 -2.14 29.02 71.76
N PHE A 99 -2.93 28.16 72.40
CA PHE A 99 -2.93 26.70 72.20
C PHE A 99 -1.52 26.07 72.32
N LEU A 100 -0.74 26.52 73.33
CA LEU A 100 0.55 25.94 73.65
C LEU A 100 0.38 24.84 74.71
N ASP A 101 1.11 23.74 74.54
CA ASP A 101 1.14 22.66 75.56
C ASP A 101 1.94 23.07 76.77
N ILE A 102 3.06 23.76 76.53
CA ILE A 102 3.90 24.33 77.59
C ILE A 102 4.15 25.80 77.35
N LEU A 103 4.21 26.60 78.46
CA LEU A 103 4.69 27.98 78.47
C LEU A 103 5.28 28.27 79.87
N ASN A 104 6.59 28.37 79.89
CA ASN A 104 7.34 28.44 81.15
C ASN A 104 8.34 29.58 81.13
N LEU A 105 8.80 29.98 82.36
CA LEU A 105 9.73 31.09 82.50
C LEU A 105 10.91 30.64 83.39
N THR A 106 12.12 30.92 82.94
CA THR A 106 13.37 30.79 83.78
C THR A 106 13.88 32.15 84.25
N ASP A 107 14.74 32.15 85.20
CA ASP A 107 15.65 33.30 85.49
C ASP A 107 16.73 33.45 84.38
N GLY A 108 17.58 34.50 84.50
CA GLY A 108 18.66 34.74 83.52
C GLY A 108 19.73 33.64 83.45
N ASN A 109 19.78 32.74 84.45
CA ASN A 109 20.71 31.58 84.50
C ASN A 109 20.07 30.26 84.05
N GLY A 110 18.80 30.27 83.58
CA GLY A 110 18.11 29.09 83.13
C GLY A 110 17.40 28.29 84.20
N LYS A 111 17.32 28.75 85.43
CA LYS A 111 16.56 28.10 86.51
C LYS A 111 15.08 28.41 86.36
N VAL A 112 14.22 27.41 86.32
CA VAL A 112 12.77 27.54 86.12
C VAL A 112 12.16 28.26 87.29
N ILE A 113 11.44 29.37 87.00
CA ILE A 113 10.67 30.17 87.96
C ILE A 113 9.23 29.81 87.96
N VAL A 114 8.66 29.62 86.75
CA VAL A 114 7.24 29.30 86.57
C VAL A 114 7.06 28.18 85.53
N ARG A 115 6.32 27.15 85.89
CA ARG A 115 5.67 26.19 84.94
C ARG A 115 4.18 26.44 84.98
N THR A 116 3.61 26.58 83.77
CA THR A 116 2.18 26.91 83.67
C THR A 116 1.26 25.68 83.72
N LEU A 117 1.78 24.50 83.30
CA LEU A 117 0.99 23.24 83.27
C LEU A 117 1.15 22.50 84.62
N ASN A 118 2.38 22.47 85.21
CA ASN A 118 2.66 21.81 86.45
C ASN A 118 3.32 22.84 87.45
N PRO A 119 2.52 23.68 88.10
CA PRO A 119 3.04 24.78 88.94
C PRO A 119 3.81 24.37 90.15
N GLU A 120 3.66 23.16 90.65
CA GLU A 120 4.37 22.64 91.84
C GLU A 120 5.78 22.19 91.52
N VAL A 121 6.14 22.01 90.24
CA VAL A 121 7.49 21.62 89.85
C VAL A 121 8.25 22.81 89.28
N PHE A 122 9.18 23.38 90.04
CA PHE A 122 9.98 24.52 89.60
C PHE A 122 11.37 24.45 90.31
N GLY A 123 12.30 25.28 89.88
CA GLY A 123 13.62 25.41 90.51
C GLY A 123 14.68 24.52 89.84
N ASP A 124 14.35 23.66 88.94
CA ASP A 124 15.27 22.90 88.11
C ASP A 124 15.98 23.81 87.08
N ASN A 125 17.18 23.37 86.67
CA ASN A 125 17.97 24.14 85.70
C ASN A 125 17.70 23.62 84.26
N GLN A 126 17.34 24.51 83.35
CA GLN A 126 17.09 24.26 81.92
C GLN A 126 18.18 24.96 81.05
N ALA A 127 19.32 25.44 81.67
CA ALA A 127 20.40 26.08 80.91
C ALA A 127 21.07 25.17 79.89
N ASP A 128 20.95 23.83 80.01
CA ASP A 128 21.50 22.86 79.11
C ASP A 128 20.51 22.54 77.93
N ASP A 129 19.24 22.98 78.00
CA ASP A 129 18.32 22.88 76.88
C ASP A 129 18.83 23.72 75.71
N GLU A 130 18.89 23.10 74.52
CA GLU A 130 19.56 23.69 73.38
C GLU A 130 18.97 25.03 72.93
N LEU A 131 17.66 25.20 73.01
CA LEU A 131 16.98 26.44 72.58
C LEU A 131 17.11 27.51 73.66
N ILE A 132 17.01 27.14 74.96
CA ILE A 132 17.20 28.08 76.10
C ILE A 132 18.62 28.57 76.09
N LYS A 133 19.60 27.68 75.96
CA LYS A 133 21.06 28.01 75.89
C LYS A 133 21.32 28.99 74.71
N GLU A 134 20.76 28.71 73.51
CA GLU A 134 20.96 29.62 72.40
C GLU A 134 20.25 30.96 72.62
N ALA A 135 19.05 30.99 73.21
CA ALA A 135 18.34 32.24 73.52
C ALA A 135 19.12 33.09 74.56
N ILE A 136 19.73 32.46 75.54
CA ILE A 136 20.62 33.15 76.53
C ILE A 136 21.86 33.73 75.82
N ARG A 137 22.50 32.90 74.98
CA ARG A 137 23.72 33.25 74.26
C ARG A 137 23.52 34.38 73.24
N ARG A 138 22.49 34.27 72.38
CA ARG A 138 22.24 35.22 71.29
C ARG A 138 21.45 36.45 71.74
N LYS A 139 20.79 36.39 72.90
CA LYS A 139 19.80 37.38 73.35
C LYS A 139 18.71 37.65 72.26
N GLU A 140 18.39 36.62 71.48
CA GLU A 140 17.38 36.64 70.41
C GLU A 140 16.47 35.41 70.54
N ILE A 141 15.28 35.49 69.91
CA ILE A 141 14.39 34.37 69.91
C ILE A 141 14.97 33.24 69.02
N VAL A 142 14.87 32.03 69.49
CA VAL A 142 15.19 30.81 68.76
C VAL A 142 13.98 29.87 68.79
N ALA A 143 13.76 29.18 67.69
CA ALA A 143 12.68 28.19 67.57
C ALA A 143 13.14 27.04 66.70
N SER A 144 12.82 25.82 67.09
CA SER A 144 13.12 24.62 66.36
C SER A 144 12.27 23.47 66.87
N THR A 145 12.33 22.36 66.17
CA THR A 145 11.80 21.10 66.67
C THR A 145 12.86 20.41 67.51
N GLN A 146 12.47 19.86 68.67
CA GLN A 146 13.34 19.14 69.60
C GLN A 146 12.73 17.81 70.01
N ILE A 147 13.57 16.85 70.40
CA ILE A 147 13.17 15.66 71.17
C ILE A 147 13.26 15.96 72.65
N ILE A 148 12.13 15.82 73.31
CA ILE A 148 12.04 16.02 74.78
C ILE A 148 12.03 14.64 75.45
N LEU A 149 12.91 14.42 76.37
CA LEU A 149 13.01 13.16 77.09
C LEU A 149 11.83 12.95 78.05
N LYS A 150 11.53 11.69 78.37
CA LYS A 150 10.41 11.32 79.25
C LYS A 150 10.38 12.09 80.53
N ASP A 151 11.55 12.15 81.22
CA ASP A 151 11.63 12.80 82.53
C ASP A 151 11.37 14.30 82.50
N GLU A 152 11.73 14.96 81.41
CA GLU A 152 11.41 16.39 81.21
C GLU A 152 9.92 16.59 80.88
N LEU A 153 9.32 15.70 80.11
CA LEU A 153 7.87 15.74 79.85
C LEU A 153 7.05 15.52 81.10
N LEU A 154 7.47 14.63 81.98
CA LEU A 154 6.80 14.38 83.28
C LEU A 154 6.88 15.56 84.21
N LYS A 155 7.98 16.36 84.20
CA LYS A 155 8.07 17.60 84.93
C LYS A 155 7.03 18.65 84.43
N GLU A 156 6.76 18.62 83.11
CA GLU A 156 5.77 19.51 82.53
C GLU A 156 4.33 19.07 82.86
N GLY A 157 4.04 17.73 82.86
CA GLY A 157 2.79 17.15 83.26
C GLY A 157 2.66 15.66 82.85
N GLU A 158 1.97 14.88 83.66
CA GLU A 158 1.71 13.44 83.34
C GLU A 158 1.03 13.21 81.99
N ASP A 159 0.04 14.10 81.64
CA ASP A 159 -0.68 14.00 80.42
C ASP A 159 0.24 14.11 79.19
N LEU A 160 1.24 14.98 79.21
CA LEU A 160 2.20 15.11 78.10
C LEU A 160 3.10 13.86 78.01
N GLY A 161 3.48 13.26 79.12
CA GLY A 161 4.22 12.01 79.19
C GLY A 161 3.40 10.85 78.58
N LEU A 162 2.10 10.78 78.88
CA LEU A 162 1.18 9.79 78.31
C LEU A 162 0.94 10.01 76.82
N GLN A 163 0.77 11.27 76.41
CA GLN A 163 0.60 11.61 75.00
C GLN A 163 1.84 11.24 74.17
N ALA A 164 3.02 11.43 74.70
CA ALA A 164 4.27 11.10 74.05
C ALA A 164 4.55 9.62 73.94
N ARG A 165 4.00 8.81 74.84
CA ARG A 165 4.20 7.36 74.90
C ARG A 165 3.52 6.67 73.74
N ILE A 166 4.28 6.02 72.84
CA ILE A 166 3.77 5.33 71.67
C ILE A 166 4.36 3.94 71.62
N GLN A 167 3.49 2.91 71.63
CA GLN A 167 3.87 1.53 71.40
C GLN A 167 4.16 1.28 69.91
N PHE A 168 5.18 0.47 69.65
CA PHE A 168 5.54 0.08 68.30
C PHE A 168 4.55 -0.96 67.75
N ILE A 169 4.04 -0.71 66.55
CA ILE A 169 3.22 -1.65 65.81
C ILE A 169 4.10 -2.35 64.79
N THR A 170 4.03 -3.66 64.73
CA THR A 170 4.76 -4.46 63.72
C THR A 170 4.47 -3.91 62.32
N THR A 171 5.51 -3.46 61.65
CA THR A 171 5.40 -2.85 60.33
C THR A 171 6.24 -3.67 59.36
N PRO A 172 5.63 -4.23 58.29
CA PRO A 172 6.39 -4.94 57.27
C PRO A 172 7.50 -4.08 56.67
N LYS A 173 8.68 -4.67 56.44
CA LYS A 173 9.86 -4.00 55.89
C LYS A 173 10.49 -2.89 56.77
N ALA A 174 10.00 -2.66 57.98
CA ALA A 174 10.69 -1.79 58.91
C ALA A 174 11.98 -2.45 59.45
N LYS A 175 13.00 -1.67 59.71
CA LYS A 175 14.23 -2.16 60.33
C LYS A 175 13.91 -2.78 61.70
N PRO A 176 14.41 -3.95 62.06
CA PRO A 176 14.21 -4.53 63.37
C PRO A 176 14.63 -3.57 64.49
N SER A 177 13.83 -3.49 65.54
CA SER A 177 14.16 -2.68 66.73
C SER A 177 13.96 -3.52 67.97
N PRO A 178 14.84 -3.46 68.93
CA PRO A 178 14.69 -4.08 70.26
C PRO A 178 13.71 -3.29 71.14
N GLU A 179 13.39 -2.04 70.78
CA GLU A 179 12.46 -1.20 71.54
C GLU A 179 11.02 -1.59 71.21
N GLU A 180 10.17 -1.72 72.23
CA GLU A 180 8.73 -2.00 72.08
C GLU A 180 7.88 -0.71 72.17
N GLU A 181 8.42 0.36 72.77
CA GLU A 181 7.74 1.64 72.89
C GLU A 181 8.73 2.80 72.88
N LYS A 182 8.24 3.99 72.52
CA LYS A 182 8.93 5.28 72.62
C LYS A 182 8.24 6.12 73.67
N THR A 183 9.00 6.68 74.59
CA THR A 183 8.48 7.49 75.71
C THR A 183 8.90 8.96 75.62
N SER A 184 9.85 9.29 74.71
CA SER A 184 10.25 10.69 74.46
C SER A 184 9.23 11.32 73.47
N GLY A 185 9.03 12.62 73.58
CA GLY A 185 8.15 13.39 72.68
C GLY A 185 8.94 14.26 71.70
N MET A 186 8.35 14.51 70.56
CA MET A 186 8.85 15.50 69.60
C MET A 186 8.04 16.77 69.70
N MET A 187 8.68 17.89 69.93
CA MET A 187 8.01 19.17 70.24
C MET A 187 8.54 20.29 69.34
N ILE A 188 7.65 21.09 68.79
CA ILE A 188 7.99 22.42 68.26
C ILE A 188 8.11 23.37 69.47
N LYS A 189 9.30 23.88 69.71
CA LYS A 189 9.62 24.72 70.89
C LYS A 189 10.28 26.03 70.46
N ALA A 190 9.97 27.08 71.16
CA ALA A 190 10.65 28.37 71.02
C ALA A 190 11.09 28.89 72.41
N ALA A 191 12.19 29.63 72.42
CA ALA A 191 12.71 30.32 73.61
C ALA A 191 13.04 31.75 73.23
N ALA A 192 12.54 32.71 74.02
CA ALA A 192 12.78 34.14 73.87
C ALA A 192 13.36 34.76 75.12
N PRO A 193 14.41 35.56 75.00
CA PRO A 193 14.97 36.28 76.15
C PRO A 193 13.98 37.34 76.64
N VAL A 194 13.83 37.46 77.94
CA VAL A 194 13.20 38.59 78.63
C VAL A 194 14.31 39.54 79.06
N LEU A 195 14.25 40.74 78.48
CA LEU A 195 15.28 41.76 78.72
C LEU A 195 14.70 42.92 79.52
N ASP A 196 15.51 43.48 80.44
CA ASP A 196 15.14 44.72 81.13
C ASP A 196 15.29 45.97 80.22
N HIS A 197 14.96 47.13 80.74
CA HIS A 197 15.12 48.41 80.04
C HIS A 197 16.54 48.72 79.60
N GLN A 198 17.54 48.11 80.27
CA GLN A 198 18.99 48.26 80.00
C GLN A 198 19.52 47.15 79.06
N ARG A 199 18.59 46.30 78.54
CA ARG A 199 18.91 45.10 77.72
C ARG A 199 19.72 44.03 78.49
N ASN A 200 19.67 43.97 79.83
CA ASN A 200 20.16 42.85 80.55
C ASN A 200 19.19 41.69 80.53
N LEU A 201 19.67 40.49 80.47
CA LEU A 201 18.86 39.30 80.52
C LEU A 201 18.30 39.06 81.89
N VAL A 202 17.00 39.09 82.09
CA VAL A 202 16.34 38.87 83.38
C VAL A 202 15.66 37.50 83.45
N GLY A 203 15.41 36.86 82.27
CA GLY A 203 14.87 35.54 82.22
C GLY A 203 14.72 35.05 80.77
N VAL A 204 14.31 33.82 80.60
CA VAL A 204 13.97 33.24 79.31
C VAL A 204 12.56 32.64 79.35
N LEU A 205 11.68 33.18 78.52
CA LEU A 205 10.38 32.59 78.30
C LEU A 205 10.48 31.51 77.21
N TYR A 206 10.05 30.30 77.52
CA TYR A 206 10.01 29.22 76.54
C TYR A 206 8.67 28.53 76.54
N GLY A 207 8.30 27.95 75.37
CA GLY A 207 7.05 27.24 75.23
C GLY A 207 7.01 26.46 73.93
N GLY A 208 6.01 25.61 73.78
CA GLY A 208 5.96 24.74 72.63
C GLY A 208 4.68 23.93 72.54
N VAL A 209 4.62 23.16 71.46
CA VAL A 209 3.53 22.24 71.11
C VAL A 209 4.11 20.84 70.87
N LEU A 210 3.57 19.84 71.57
CA LEU A 210 3.91 18.45 71.42
C LEU A 210 3.30 17.87 70.15
N LEU A 211 4.10 17.24 69.32
CA LEU A 211 3.64 16.69 68.05
C LEU A 211 3.07 15.27 68.17
N ASN A 212 3.47 14.50 69.18
CA ASN A 212 2.94 13.15 69.40
C ASN A 212 1.43 13.18 69.61
N ARG A 213 0.69 12.43 68.75
CA ARG A 213 -0.79 12.41 68.74
C ARG A 213 -1.45 13.78 68.58
N ASN A 214 -0.72 14.80 68.16
CA ASN A 214 -1.25 16.07 67.72
C ASN A 214 -1.45 16.02 66.19
N TYR A 215 -2.67 16.21 65.76
CA TYR A 215 -3.06 16.03 64.33
C TYR A 215 -3.24 17.34 63.57
N GLU A 216 -3.09 18.46 64.22
CA GLU A 216 -3.34 19.78 63.64
C GLU A 216 -2.55 20.00 62.33
N ILE A 217 -1.23 19.74 62.38
CA ILE A 217 -0.36 19.94 61.21
C ILE A 217 -0.72 19.01 60.07
N VAL A 218 -0.86 17.69 60.36
CA VAL A 218 -1.13 16.67 59.33
C VAL A 218 -2.52 16.82 58.72
N ASP A 219 -3.50 17.28 59.53
CA ASP A 219 -4.86 17.57 59.01
C ASP A 219 -4.87 18.86 58.21
N LYS A 220 -4.16 19.91 58.63
CA LYS A 220 -3.97 21.14 57.89
C LYS A 220 -3.25 20.91 56.56
N ILE A 221 -2.23 20.03 56.52
CA ILE A 221 -1.61 19.60 55.25
C ILE A 221 -2.62 18.91 54.36
N LYS A 222 -3.43 17.98 54.90
CA LYS A 222 -4.47 17.30 54.15
C LYS A 222 -5.46 18.29 53.53
N ASP A 223 -5.91 19.28 54.30
CA ASP A 223 -6.91 20.24 53.87
C ASP A 223 -6.38 21.25 52.84
N ILE A 224 -5.14 21.73 53.01
CA ILE A 224 -4.54 22.71 52.09
C ILE A 224 -4.07 22.04 50.81
N VAL A 225 -3.35 20.89 50.91
CA VAL A 225 -2.70 20.23 49.77
C VAL A 225 -3.67 19.38 49.00
N TYR A 226 -4.53 18.63 49.70
CA TYR A 226 -5.43 17.66 49.07
C TYR A 226 -6.89 18.09 49.09
N ARG A 227 -7.26 19.21 49.73
CA ARG A 227 -8.61 19.82 49.77
C ARG A 227 -9.71 18.84 50.19
N GLY A 228 -9.39 17.80 50.96
CA GLY A 228 -10.34 16.78 51.37
C GLY A 228 -10.81 15.87 50.22
N GLU A 229 -10.12 15.86 49.08
CA GLU A 229 -10.46 14.97 47.96
C GLU A 229 -10.39 13.51 48.36
N THR A 230 -11.40 12.75 47.89
CA THR A 230 -11.45 11.29 48.05
C THR A 230 -11.53 10.57 46.71
N TYR A 231 -11.02 9.35 46.68
CA TYR A 231 -11.11 8.46 45.55
C TYR A 231 -11.63 7.08 45.99
N LYS A 232 -12.76 6.63 45.47
CA LYS A 232 -13.44 5.38 45.89
C LYS A 232 -13.62 5.28 47.41
N GLY A 233 -13.98 6.39 48.05
CA GLY A 233 -14.21 6.45 49.50
C GLY A 233 -12.94 6.49 50.37
N LYS A 234 -11.75 6.58 49.76
CA LYS A 234 -10.47 6.73 50.46
C LYS A 234 -9.94 8.13 50.26
N ASP A 235 -9.25 8.67 51.29
CA ASP A 235 -8.53 9.95 51.17
C ASP A 235 -7.46 9.84 50.09
N ILE A 236 -7.41 10.81 49.16
CA ILE A 236 -6.39 10.82 48.08
C ILE A 236 -4.99 11.10 48.67
N GLY A 237 -4.91 12.00 49.62
CA GLY A 237 -3.65 12.43 50.18
C GLY A 237 -3.50 12.11 51.65
N THR A 238 -2.27 11.83 52.05
CA THR A 238 -1.90 11.54 53.45
C THR A 238 -0.67 12.34 53.83
N ALA A 239 -0.62 12.72 55.11
CA ALA A 239 0.56 13.37 55.72
C ALA A 239 0.89 12.70 57.05
N THR A 240 2.16 12.70 57.39
CA THR A 240 2.67 12.11 58.65
C THR A 240 3.91 12.85 59.15
N ILE A 241 4.01 12.95 60.45
CA ILE A 241 5.23 13.33 61.14
C ILE A 241 5.76 12.10 61.89
N PHE A 242 7.03 11.78 61.71
CA PHE A 242 7.73 10.71 62.41
C PHE A 242 8.75 11.31 63.36
N GLN A 243 8.88 10.70 64.52
CA GLN A 243 10.01 10.89 65.44
C GLN A 243 11.02 9.75 65.19
N GLY A 244 12.20 10.11 64.64
CA GLY A 244 13.03 9.10 64.01
C GLY A 244 12.23 8.40 62.91
N ASP A 245 12.12 7.09 63.00
CA ASP A 245 11.36 6.24 62.06
C ASP A 245 9.93 5.91 62.53
N LEU A 246 9.53 6.34 63.74
CA LEU A 246 8.25 6.04 64.37
C LEU A 246 7.18 7.08 64.04
N ARG A 247 6.04 6.66 63.59
CA ARG A 247 4.89 7.51 63.26
C ARG A 247 4.21 8.04 64.52
N ILE A 248 4.32 9.34 64.75
CA ILE A 248 3.81 10.00 65.94
C ILE A 248 2.54 10.84 65.70
N SER A 249 2.40 11.37 64.47
CA SER A 249 1.24 12.14 64.05
C SER A 249 0.90 11.80 62.58
N THR A 250 -0.37 11.51 62.27
CA THR A 250 -0.76 11.11 60.94
C THR A 250 -2.27 11.23 60.72
N ASN A 251 -2.66 11.41 59.44
CA ASN A 251 -4.03 11.21 58.97
C ASN A 251 -4.22 9.88 58.24
N VAL A 252 -3.17 9.04 58.10
CA VAL A 252 -3.31 7.68 57.57
C VAL A 252 -4.14 6.85 58.56
N LYS A 253 -5.15 6.14 58.02
CA LYS A 253 -6.05 5.30 58.81
C LYS A 253 -5.72 3.82 58.65
N THR A 254 -5.86 3.07 59.76
CA THR A 254 -5.90 1.59 59.75
C THR A 254 -7.19 1.08 59.15
N LYS A 255 -7.32 -0.23 58.98
CA LYS A 255 -8.58 -0.87 58.46
C LYS A 255 -9.81 -0.56 59.34
N ASP A 256 -9.60 -0.43 60.63
CA ASP A 256 -10.64 -0.16 61.65
C ASP A 256 -10.98 1.36 61.73
N GLY A 257 -10.37 2.18 60.89
CA GLY A 257 -10.61 3.64 60.86
C GLY A 257 -9.79 4.46 61.84
N ALA A 258 -9.01 3.85 62.76
CA ALA A 258 -8.13 4.54 63.67
C ALA A 258 -6.91 5.13 62.94
N ARG A 259 -6.27 6.17 63.52
CA ARG A 259 -5.01 6.71 62.97
C ARG A 259 -3.87 5.73 63.22
N ALA A 260 -3.02 5.53 62.21
CA ALA A 260 -1.96 4.50 62.22
C ALA A 260 -0.72 4.89 63.01
N ILE A 261 -0.92 5.41 64.24
CA ILE A 261 0.18 5.77 65.16
C ILE A 261 0.93 4.51 65.58
N GLY A 262 2.26 4.62 65.74
CA GLY A 262 3.10 3.51 66.20
C GLY A 262 3.66 2.62 65.07
N THR A 263 3.23 2.82 63.83
CA THR A 263 3.88 2.16 62.69
C THR A 263 5.18 2.84 62.32
N ARG A 264 6.10 2.11 61.66
CA ARG A 264 7.46 2.59 61.34
C ARG A 264 7.67 2.67 59.83
N VAL A 265 8.63 3.51 59.41
CA VAL A 265 9.01 3.56 57.96
C VAL A 265 9.76 2.28 57.56
N SER A 266 9.80 2.01 56.25
CA SER A 266 10.63 0.91 55.73
C SER A 266 12.12 1.16 55.96
N GLU A 267 12.91 0.10 55.98
CA GLU A 267 14.37 0.18 56.12
C GLU A 267 15.01 1.02 55.01
N GLU A 268 14.52 0.96 53.80
CA GLU A 268 14.96 1.76 52.64
C GLU A 268 14.79 3.26 52.92
N VAL A 269 13.61 3.68 53.33
CA VAL A 269 13.34 5.10 53.70
C VAL A 269 14.16 5.52 54.89
N ASN A 270 14.27 4.65 55.91
CA ASN A 270 15.10 4.94 57.09
C ASN A 270 16.56 5.24 56.70
N ASN A 271 17.17 4.41 55.87
CA ASN A 271 18.56 4.59 55.48
C ASN A 271 18.76 5.88 54.67
N GLN A 272 17.92 6.14 53.68
CA GLN A 272 18.07 7.32 52.83
C GLN A 272 17.76 8.62 53.57
N VAL A 273 16.68 8.64 54.37
CA VAL A 273 16.22 9.90 54.97
C VAL A 273 16.87 10.18 56.32
N LEU A 274 16.97 9.16 57.19
CA LEU A 274 17.50 9.39 58.54
C LEU A 274 19.03 9.23 58.65
N ILE A 275 19.61 8.34 57.82
CA ILE A 275 21.07 8.10 57.87
C ILE A 275 21.80 8.98 56.85
N GLU A 276 21.38 8.99 55.60
CA GLU A 276 22.02 9.78 54.55
C GLU A 276 21.54 11.24 54.49
N GLY A 277 20.36 11.53 55.05
CA GLY A 277 19.80 12.88 55.14
C GLY A 277 19.20 13.40 53.82
N ASN A 278 18.98 12.50 52.86
CA ASN A 278 18.44 12.83 51.54
C ASN A 278 16.92 12.60 51.48
N PRO A 279 16.16 13.43 50.78
CA PRO A 279 14.75 13.14 50.52
C PRO A 279 14.56 11.82 49.75
N TRP A 280 13.48 11.12 50.01
CA TRP A 280 13.11 9.91 49.31
C TRP A 280 11.76 10.10 48.62
N ILE A 281 11.70 9.81 47.32
CA ILE A 281 10.47 9.87 46.53
C ILE A 281 10.29 8.52 45.84
N GLY A 282 9.16 7.87 46.08
CA GLY A 282 8.93 6.57 45.50
C GLY A 282 7.57 5.96 45.82
N ARG A 283 7.42 4.74 45.40
CA ARG A 283 6.20 3.93 45.65
C ARG A 283 6.36 3.18 46.97
N ALA A 284 5.50 3.44 47.93
CA ALA A 284 5.51 2.76 49.23
C ALA A 284 4.13 2.16 49.56
N PHE A 285 4.16 0.99 50.23
CA PHE A 285 3.00 0.42 50.87
C PHE A 285 2.84 1.01 52.27
N VAL A 286 1.82 1.83 52.44
CA VAL A 286 1.56 2.53 53.71
C VAL A 286 0.31 1.97 54.34
N VAL A 287 0.48 1.23 55.40
CA VAL A 287 -0.56 0.58 56.21
C VAL A 287 -1.46 -0.37 55.38
N ASN A 288 -2.35 0.15 54.56
CA ASN A 288 -3.38 -0.63 53.86
C ASN A 288 -3.37 -0.47 52.32
N ASN A 289 -2.68 0.54 51.80
CA ASN A 289 -2.75 0.91 50.40
C ASN A 289 -1.36 1.28 49.88
N TRP A 290 -1.22 1.21 48.54
CA TRP A 290 -0.07 1.72 47.84
C TRP A 290 -0.22 3.24 47.62
N TYR A 291 0.85 3.97 47.90
CA TYR A 291 0.96 5.41 47.68
C TYR A 291 2.20 5.73 46.88
N ILE A 292 2.18 6.81 46.15
CA ILE A 292 3.35 7.51 45.65
C ILE A 292 3.67 8.54 46.72
N THR A 293 4.86 8.48 47.28
CA THR A 293 5.18 9.14 48.55
C THR A 293 6.48 9.93 48.43
N ALA A 294 6.57 10.98 49.26
CA ALA A 294 7.78 11.73 49.46
C ALA A 294 8.07 11.90 50.98
N TYR A 295 9.31 11.76 51.35
CA TYR A 295 9.80 11.87 52.70
C TYR A 295 10.98 12.83 52.75
N GLU A 296 11.08 13.68 53.79
CA GLU A 296 12.21 14.54 54.03
C GLU A 296 12.59 14.55 55.51
N PRO A 297 13.88 14.80 55.86
CA PRO A 297 14.30 14.85 57.24
C PRO A 297 13.80 16.12 57.95
N ILE A 298 13.35 15.96 59.20
CA ILE A 298 13.12 17.05 60.14
C ILE A 298 14.38 17.19 60.98
N ARG A 299 14.91 18.42 61.08
CA ARG A 299 16.16 18.71 61.77
C ARG A 299 15.92 19.58 62.98
N ASN A 300 16.77 19.39 64.02
CA ASN A 300 16.81 20.27 65.21
C ASN A 300 17.65 21.54 64.92
N ILE A 301 17.86 22.36 65.93
CA ILE A 301 18.67 23.62 65.88
C ILE A 301 20.13 23.36 65.53
N LYS A 302 20.67 22.17 65.82
CA LYS A 302 22.05 21.76 65.50
C LYS A 302 22.22 21.10 64.17
N ASP A 303 21.14 21.04 63.41
CA ASP A 303 21.05 20.35 62.12
C ASP A 303 21.04 18.80 62.20
N ASP A 304 20.88 18.22 63.43
CA ASP A 304 20.73 16.78 63.60
C ASP A 304 19.35 16.32 63.08
N ILE A 305 19.29 15.18 62.42
CA ILE A 305 18.04 14.61 61.92
C ILE A 305 17.30 13.92 63.10
N ILE A 306 16.14 14.43 63.44
CA ILE A 306 15.34 13.96 64.57
C ILE A 306 14.03 13.30 64.18
N GLY A 307 13.64 13.39 62.89
CA GLY A 307 12.40 12.85 62.41
C GLY A 307 12.23 12.98 60.89
N ILE A 308 11.04 12.66 60.45
CA ILE A 308 10.68 12.70 59.02
C ILE A 308 9.33 13.40 58.84
N LEU A 309 9.23 14.29 57.85
CA LEU A 309 7.99 14.80 57.30
C LEU A 309 7.64 13.97 56.05
N TYR A 310 6.43 13.49 55.99
CA TYR A 310 5.94 12.60 54.93
C TYR A 310 4.65 13.13 54.31
N VAL A 311 4.55 12.98 53.01
CA VAL A 311 3.30 13.09 52.26
C VAL A 311 3.17 11.93 51.29
N GLY A 312 1.92 11.57 50.94
CA GLY A 312 1.67 10.50 49.98
C GLY A 312 0.36 10.70 49.26
N VAL A 313 0.33 10.32 47.97
CA VAL A 313 -0.86 10.33 47.11
C VAL A 313 -1.26 8.91 46.78
N LEU A 314 -2.53 8.58 46.88
CA LEU A 314 -3.09 7.23 46.64
C LEU A 314 -2.81 6.76 45.22
N GLU A 315 -2.02 5.67 45.08
CA GLU A 315 -1.61 5.10 43.79
C GLU A 315 -2.80 4.60 42.97
N GLU A 316 -3.86 4.11 43.63
CA GLU A 316 -5.02 3.50 42.96
C GLU A 316 -5.64 4.41 41.89
N LYS A 317 -5.66 5.74 42.14
CA LYS A 317 -6.12 6.74 41.17
C LYS A 317 -5.30 6.71 39.87
N PHE A 318 -4.00 6.61 39.96
CA PHE A 318 -3.08 6.60 38.82
C PHE A 318 -3.10 5.26 38.07
N VAL A 319 -3.20 4.16 38.81
CA VAL A 319 -3.37 2.81 38.23
C VAL A 319 -4.66 2.72 37.41
N ASP A 320 -5.77 3.26 37.95
CA ASP A 320 -7.04 3.26 37.23
C ASP A 320 -7.03 4.20 36.01
N MET A 321 -6.36 5.33 36.09
CA MET A 321 -6.11 6.20 34.92
C MET A 321 -5.35 5.44 33.84
N ARG A 322 -4.27 4.73 34.19
CA ARG A 322 -3.50 3.89 33.28
C ARG A 322 -4.34 2.80 32.62
N LYS A 323 -5.18 2.11 33.41
CA LYS A 323 -6.10 1.08 32.89
C LYS A 323 -7.14 1.66 31.93
N ARG A 324 -7.74 2.82 32.26
CA ARG A 324 -8.69 3.51 31.40
C ARG A 324 -8.04 3.92 30.08
N THR A 325 -6.82 4.47 30.14
CA THR A 325 -6.05 4.84 28.96
C THR A 325 -5.80 3.63 28.07
N LEU A 326 -5.35 2.51 28.66
CA LEU A 326 -5.16 1.26 27.92
C LEU A 326 -6.45 0.79 27.22
N LEU A 327 -7.57 0.77 27.95
CA LEU A 327 -8.87 0.37 27.39
C LEU A 327 -9.32 1.30 26.27
N THR A 328 -9.08 2.60 26.40
CA THR A 328 -9.38 3.58 25.36
C THR A 328 -8.57 3.31 24.09
N PHE A 329 -7.25 3.09 24.21
CA PHE A 329 -6.41 2.75 23.07
C PHE A 329 -6.82 1.44 22.40
N LEU A 330 -7.12 0.41 23.18
CA LEU A 330 -7.63 -0.86 22.66
C LEU A 330 -8.97 -0.68 21.95
N GLY A 331 -9.86 0.14 22.49
CA GLY A 331 -11.16 0.47 21.87
C GLY A 331 -10.99 1.19 20.54
N ILE A 332 -10.13 2.21 20.47
CA ILE A 332 -9.82 2.94 19.23
C ILE A 332 -9.19 1.99 18.19
N THR A 333 -8.22 1.16 18.61
CA THR A 333 -7.58 0.19 17.73
C THR A 333 -8.60 -0.81 17.18
N PHE A 334 -9.47 -1.34 18.03
CA PHE A 334 -10.53 -2.27 17.63
C PHE A 334 -11.52 -1.62 16.65
N ALA A 335 -11.98 -0.40 16.93
CA ALA A 335 -12.85 0.35 16.02
C ALA A 335 -12.16 0.62 14.67
N GLY A 336 -10.87 0.97 14.69
CA GLY A 336 -10.05 1.13 13.50
C GLY A 336 -9.95 -0.16 12.66
N ILE A 337 -9.78 -1.31 13.29
CA ILE A 337 -9.76 -2.63 12.63
C ILE A 337 -11.11 -2.93 11.98
N LEU A 338 -12.22 -2.68 12.67
CA LEU A 338 -13.57 -2.89 12.10
C LEU A 338 -13.82 -1.99 10.89
N LEU A 339 -13.47 -0.70 10.99
CA LEU A 339 -13.59 0.25 9.90
C LEU A 339 -12.72 -0.16 8.70
N ALA A 340 -11.48 -0.55 8.96
CA ALA A 340 -10.57 -1.05 7.96
C ALA A 340 -11.07 -2.31 7.26
N PHE A 341 -11.64 -3.23 8.01
CA PHE A 341 -12.25 -4.44 7.46
C PHE A 341 -13.43 -4.09 6.55
N ALA A 342 -14.29 -3.16 6.95
CA ALA A 342 -15.41 -2.69 6.14
C ALA A 342 -14.92 -2.03 4.83
N ILE A 343 -13.98 -1.08 4.92
CA ILE A 343 -13.40 -0.39 3.77
C ILE A 343 -12.69 -1.39 2.84
N SER A 344 -11.87 -2.29 3.40
CA SER A 344 -11.18 -3.32 2.64
C SER A 344 -12.13 -4.24 1.88
N ASN A 345 -13.27 -4.59 2.50
CA ASN A 345 -14.27 -5.43 1.88
C ASN A 345 -14.99 -4.71 0.72
N ILE A 346 -15.27 -3.41 0.87
CA ILE A 346 -15.84 -2.57 -0.17
C ILE A 346 -14.85 -2.45 -1.34
N LEU A 347 -13.59 -2.07 -1.09
CA LEU A 347 -12.55 -1.93 -2.10
C LEU A 347 -12.25 -3.26 -2.81
N ALA A 348 -12.13 -4.36 -2.06
CA ALA A 348 -11.91 -5.68 -2.64
C ALA A 348 -13.05 -6.09 -3.59
N ASN A 349 -14.29 -5.75 -3.27
CA ASN A 349 -15.44 -6.01 -4.14
C ASN A 349 -15.48 -5.09 -5.35
N SER A 350 -15.20 -3.79 -5.19
CA SER A 350 -15.19 -2.81 -6.28
C SER A 350 -14.12 -3.12 -7.34
N ILE A 351 -13.00 -3.71 -6.94
CA ILE A 351 -11.92 -4.12 -7.85
C ILE A 351 -12.14 -5.54 -8.39
N THR A 352 -12.43 -6.50 -7.51
CA THR A 352 -12.44 -7.92 -7.89
C THR A 352 -13.64 -8.30 -8.76
N LYS A 353 -14.81 -7.70 -8.51
CA LYS A 353 -16.04 -8.03 -9.26
C LYS A 353 -15.94 -7.61 -10.73
N PRO A 354 -15.57 -6.36 -11.09
CA PRO A 354 -15.36 -5.96 -12.48
C PRO A 354 -14.28 -6.78 -13.20
N ILE A 355 -13.14 -7.03 -12.55
CA ILE A 355 -12.07 -7.85 -13.14
C ILE A 355 -12.57 -9.27 -13.43
N ARG A 356 -13.35 -9.89 -12.53
CA ARG A 356 -13.93 -11.21 -12.77
C ARG A 356 -14.91 -11.21 -13.94
N ASN A 357 -15.70 -10.16 -14.10
CA ASN A 357 -16.60 -9.99 -15.24
C ASN A 357 -15.80 -9.92 -16.56
N LEU A 358 -14.71 -9.15 -16.59
CA LEU A 358 -13.80 -9.07 -17.74
C LEU A 358 -13.18 -10.43 -18.07
N VAL A 359 -12.68 -11.15 -17.06
CA VAL A 359 -12.13 -12.51 -17.27
C VAL A 359 -13.20 -13.46 -17.83
N SER A 360 -14.41 -13.41 -17.29
CA SER A 360 -15.52 -14.23 -17.77
C SER A 360 -15.89 -13.91 -19.21
N ALA A 361 -15.97 -12.61 -19.55
CA ALA A 361 -16.26 -12.16 -20.91
C ALA A 361 -15.15 -12.56 -21.89
N SER A 362 -13.87 -12.41 -21.48
CA SER A 362 -12.73 -12.87 -22.31
C SER A 362 -12.76 -14.37 -22.59
N LEU A 363 -13.14 -15.18 -21.59
CA LEU A 363 -13.27 -16.63 -21.77
C LEU A 363 -14.44 -17.01 -22.68
N LYS A 364 -15.54 -16.26 -22.67
CA LYS A 364 -16.67 -16.45 -23.59
C LYS A 364 -16.28 -16.08 -25.01
N LEU A 365 -15.63 -14.92 -25.20
CA LEU A 365 -15.10 -14.48 -26.48
C LEU A 365 -14.14 -15.52 -27.07
N ALA A 366 -13.23 -16.05 -26.27
CA ALA A 366 -12.30 -17.10 -26.69
C ALA A 366 -12.98 -18.43 -27.07
N LYS A 367 -14.17 -18.69 -26.56
CA LYS A 367 -14.99 -19.86 -26.92
C LYS A 367 -15.89 -19.63 -28.15
N GLY A 368 -15.81 -18.44 -28.75
CA GLY A 368 -16.54 -18.11 -29.96
C GLY A 368 -17.85 -17.34 -29.75
N ASP A 369 -18.17 -16.95 -28.52
CA ASP A 369 -19.31 -16.05 -28.26
C ASP A 369 -18.85 -14.60 -28.46
N LEU A 370 -18.91 -14.16 -29.74
CA LEU A 370 -18.44 -12.84 -30.15
C LEU A 370 -19.39 -11.70 -29.74
N SER A 371 -20.65 -12.02 -29.41
CA SER A 371 -21.70 -11.04 -29.09
C SER A 371 -21.65 -10.58 -27.64
N HIS A 372 -20.87 -11.25 -26.78
CA HIS A 372 -20.83 -10.96 -25.36
C HIS A 372 -20.05 -9.66 -25.05
N ARG A 373 -20.67 -8.74 -24.31
CA ARG A 373 -20.08 -7.46 -23.88
C ARG A 373 -20.07 -7.38 -22.39
N VAL A 374 -19.16 -6.56 -21.84
CA VAL A 374 -19.06 -6.29 -20.41
C VAL A 374 -19.85 -5.01 -20.12
N GLU A 375 -20.80 -5.12 -19.18
CA GLU A 375 -21.67 -4.03 -18.74
C GLU A 375 -21.42 -3.66 -17.27
N GLY A 376 -21.87 -2.49 -16.83
CA GLY A 376 -21.82 -2.07 -15.43
C GLY A 376 -20.40 -1.85 -14.88
N MET A 377 -19.49 -1.39 -15.73
CA MET A 377 -18.12 -1.07 -15.34
C MET A 377 -18.04 0.27 -14.59
N PRO A 378 -17.12 0.40 -13.61
CA PRO A 378 -16.88 1.67 -12.90
C PRO A 378 -16.30 2.73 -13.84
N GLU A 379 -16.38 4.02 -13.42
CA GLU A 379 -15.79 5.14 -14.16
C GLU A 379 -14.32 5.38 -13.77
N ASP A 380 -13.49 4.33 -13.84
CA ASP A 380 -12.06 4.35 -13.52
C ASP A 380 -11.25 3.61 -14.59
N ALA A 381 -9.96 3.37 -14.32
CA ALA A 381 -9.09 2.61 -15.23
C ALA A 381 -9.62 1.19 -15.56
N ILE A 382 -10.39 0.57 -14.66
CA ILE A 382 -11.02 -0.73 -14.92
C ILE A 382 -12.17 -0.57 -15.91
N GLY A 383 -12.90 0.54 -15.83
CA GLY A 383 -13.94 0.89 -16.79
C GLY A 383 -13.37 1.20 -18.18
N GLU A 384 -12.23 1.87 -18.27
CA GLU A 384 -11.50 2.08 -19.54
C GLU A 384 -11.09 0.75 -20.16
N LEU A 385 -10.58 -0.18 -19.34
CA LEU A 385 -10.26 -1.54 -19.79
C LEU A 385 -11.51 -2.28 -20.31
N GLY A 386 -12.66 -2.10 -19.66
CA GLY A 386 -13.93 -2.65 -20.11
C GLY A 386 -14.37 -2.10 -21.46
N LYS A 387 -14.23 -0.79 -21.67
CA LYS A 387 -14.53 -0.14 -22.97
C LYS A 387 -13.58 -0.65 -24.07
N ALA A 388 -12.28 -0.73 -23.77
CA ALA A 388 -11.29 -1.26 -24.70
C ALA A 388 -11.58 -2.73 -25.06
N PHE A 389 -11.98 -3.55 -24.08
CA PHE A 389 -12.41 -4.93 -24.33
C PHE A 389 -13.63 -5.00 -25.26
N ASN A 390 -14.66 -4.18 -25.02
CA ASN A 390 -15.86 -4.16 -25.85
C ASN A 390 -15.54 -3.73 -27.30
N SER A 391 -14.69 -2.67 -27.46
CA SER A 391 -14.25 -2.24 -28.80
C SER A 391 -13.46 -3.32 -29.53
N MET A 392 -12.63 -4.08 -28.81
CA MET A 392 -11.92 -5.22 -29.39
C MET A 392 -12.90 -6.34 -29.81
N ALA A 393 -13.91 -6.62 -28.99
CA ALA A 393 -14.94 -7.61 -29.32
C ALA A 393 -15.73 -7.21 -30.53
N ASP A 394 -16.14 -5.92 -30.67
CA ASP A 394 -16.80 -5.36 -31.84
C ASP A 394 -15.96 -5.55 -33.12
N ALA A 395 -14.69 -5.22 -33.05
CA ALA A 395 -13.76 -5.36 -34.18
C ALA A 395 -13.56 -6.84 -34.61
N ILE A 396 -13.54 -7.76 -33.66
CA ILE A 396 -13.42 -9.20 -33.95
C ILE A 396 -14.71 -9.71 -34.59
N GLU A 397 -15.87 -9.32 -34.08
CA GLU A 397 -17.18 -9.72 -34.61
C GLU A 397 -17.36 -9.23 -36.05
N GLU A 398 -17.07 -7.94 -36.32
CA GLU A 398 -17.09 -7.37 -37.66
C GLU A 398 -16.16 -8.11 -38.64
N ARG A 399 -14.97 -8.41 -38.19
CA ARG A 399 -13.96 -9.11 -39.00
C ARG A 399 -14.35 -10.57 -39.29
N ASP A 400 -15.02 -11.22 -38.36
CA ASP A 400 -15.54 -12.58 -38.55
C ASP A 400 -16.70 -12.60 -39.58
N GLU A 401 -17.59 -11.61 -39.54
CA GLU A 401 -18.66 -11.46 -40.53
C GLU A 401 -18.08 -11.19 -41.92
N GLN A 402 -17.13 -10.27 -42.05
CA GLN A 402 -16.45 -10.00 -43.33
C GLN A 402 -15.76 -11.25 -43.87
N LEU A 403 -15.11 -12.03 -43.00
CA LEU A 403 -14.47 -13.28 -43.43
C LEU A 403 -15.47 -14.33 -43.92
N LYS A 404 -16.61 -14.48 -43.25
CA LYS A 404 -17.67 -15.39 -43.63
C LYS A 404 -18.25 -15.00 -45.03
N GLU A 405 -18.47 -13.71 -45.26
CA GLU A 405 -18.95 -13.20 -46.54
C GLU A 405 -17.91 -13.44 -47.66
N TYR A 406 -16.64 -13.16 -47.39
CA TYR A 406 -15.55 -13.40 -48.32
C TYR A 406 -15.45 -14.89 -48.71
N VAL A 407 -15.47 -15.77 -47.71
CA VAL A 407 -15.42 -17.23 -47.94
C VAL A 407 -16.61 -17.70 -48.75
N LYS A 408 -17.83 -17.22 -48.46
CA LYS A 408 -19.04 -17.54 -49.20
C LYS A 408 -18.95 -17.12 -50.67
N LYS A 409 -18.46 -15.90 -50.96
CA LYS A 409 -18.23 -15.42 -52.34
C LYS A 409 -17.20 -16.30 -53.08
N LYS A 410 -16.12 -16.70 -52.41
CA LYS A 410 -15.08 -17.54 -53.00
C LYS A 410 -15.56 -18.96 -53.31
N ILE A 411 -16.37 -19.55 -52.42
CA ILE A 411 -16.97 -20.87 -52.66
C ILE A 411 -17.92 -20.81 -53.88
N MET A 412 -18.84 -19.83 -53.93
CA MET A 412 -19.77 -19.68 -55.07
C MET A 412 -19.03 -19.51 -56.40
N LYS A 413 -17.90 -18.76 -56.42
CA LYS A 413 -17.10 -18.61 -57.65
C LYS A 413 -16.47 -19.95 -58.08
N SER A 414 -15.97 -20.72 -57.14
CA SER A 414 -15.37 -22.04 -57.38
C SER A 414 -16.41 -23.05 -57.89
N GLU A 415 -17.57 -23.10 -57.27
CA GLU A 415 -18.67 -24.00 -57.69
C GLU A 415 -19.15 -23.68 -59.12
N ARG A 416 -19.25 -22.38 -59.45
CA ARG A 416 -19.64 -21.95 -60.79
C ARG A 416 -18.64 -22.39 -61.86
N LEU A 417 -17.35 -22.28 -61.59
CA LEU A 417 -16.27 -22.74 -62.48
C LEU A 417 -16.29 -24.27 -62.65
N ALA A 418 -16.50 -25.00 -61.56
CA ALA A 418 -16.60 -26.45 -61.60
C ALA A 418 -17.80 -26.95 -62.41
N MET A 419 -18.99 -26.31 -62.29
CA MET A 419 -20.14 -26.63 -63.09
C MET A 419 -19.93 -26.39 -64.60
N ILE A 420 -19.27 -25.24 -64.93
CA ILE A 420 -18.95 -24.96 -66.37
C ILE A 420 -18.01 -26.04 -66.91
N GLY A 421 -17.04 -26.50 -66.09
CA GLY A 421 -16.11 -27.58 -66.46
C GLY A 421 -16.82 -28.90 -66.77
N GLN A 422 -17.72 -29.34 -65.89
CA GLN A 422 -18.45 -30.57 -66.06
C GLN A 422 -19.39 -30.52 -67.28
N LEU A 423 -20.13 -29.41 -67.47
CA LEU A 423 -21.02 -29.23 -68.60
C LEU A 423 -20.25 -29.18 -69.94
N ALA A 424 -19.09 -28.49 -69.96
CA ALA A 424 -18.24 -28.40 -71.12
C ALA A 424 -17.77 -29.76 -71.62
N ALA A 425 -17.39 -30.66 -70.73
CA ALA A 425 -16.90 -32.01 -71.07
C ALA A 425 -18.03 -32.89 -71.68
N GLY A 426 -19.24 -32.84 -71.08
CA GLY A 426 -20.42 -33.59 -71.59
C GLY A 426 -20.89 -33.09 -72.96
N VAL A 427 -21.09 -31.75 -73.06
CA VAL A 427 -21.51 -31.11 -74.27
C VAL A 427 -20.55 -31.29 -75.45
N ALA A 428 -19.23 -31.20 -75.12
CA ALA A 428 -18.22 -31.41 -76.18
C ALA A 428 -18.23 -32.83 -76.77
N HIS A 429 -18.46 -33.83 -75.94
CA HIS A 429 -18.60 -35.19 -76.46
C HIS A 429 -19.82 -35.39 -77.32
N GLU A 430 -20.95 -34.80 -76.90
CA GLU A 430 -22.19 -34.90 -77.63
C GLU A 430 -22.23 -34.06 -78.93
N ILE A 431 -21.48 -32.94 -78.99
CA ILE A 431 -21.32 -32.14 -80.21
C ILE A 431 -20.28 -32.73 -81.17
N ASN A 432 -19.18 -33.30 -80.68
CA ASN A 432 -18.18 -33.89 -81.55
C ASN A 432 -18.65 -35.11 -82.32
N ASN A 433 -19.61 -35.85 -81.79
CA ASN A 433 -20.19 -37.02 -82.50
C ASN A 433 -20.94 -36.65 -83.78
N PRO A 434 -21.93 -35.74 -83.82
CA PRO A 434 -22.59 -35.33 -85.02
C PRO A 434 -21.65 -34.57 -86.01
N LEU A 435 -20.75 -33.75 -85.47
CA LEU A 435 -19.73 -33.06 -86.27
C LEU A 435 -18.78 -34.04 -87.00
N GLY A 436 -18.39 -35.11 -86.31
CA GLY A 436 -17.60 -36.17 -86.89
C GLY A 436 -18.34 -36.82 -88.08
N SER A 437 -19.64 -37.10 -87.90
CA SER A 437 -20.48 -37.66 -88.96
C SER A 437 -20.64 -36.69 -90.12
N ILE A 438 -20.89 -35.40 -89.86
CA ILE A 438 -21.02 -34.36 -90.92
C ILE A 438 -19.70 -34.27 -91.71
N LEU A 439 -18.56 -34.26 -91.07
CA LEU A 439 -17.28 -34.20 -91.75
C LEU A 439 -17.02 -35.44 -92.60
N ILE A 440 -17.28 -36.64 -92.09
CA ILE A 440 -17.12 -37.89 -92.86
C ILE A 440 -18.01 -37.90 -94.11
N TYR A 441 -19.29 -37.62 -93.92
CA TYR A 441 -20.21 -37.61 -95.06
C TYR A 441 -19.90 -36.51 -96.07
N SER A 442 -19.52 -35.35 -95.62
CA SER A 442 -19.11 -34.22 -96.45
C SER A 442 -17.85 -34.53 -97.27
N HIS A 443 -16.87 -35.19 -96.65
CA HIS A 443 -15.63 -35.62 -97.34
C HIS A 443 -15.93 -36.72 -98.35
N LEU A 444 -16.76 -37.72 -98.02
CA LEU A 444 -17.17 -38.75 -98.98
C LEU A 444 -17.88 -38.15 -100.19
N LEU A 445 -18.76 -37.21 -100.00
CA LEU A 445 -19.44 -36.50 -101.10
C LEU A 445 -18.47 -35.62 -101.91
N LEU A 446 -17.42 -35.05 -101.26
CA LEU A 446 -16.33 -34.30 -101.97
C LEU A 446 -15.44 -35.19 -102.83
N GLU A 447 -15.24 -36.43 -102.43
CA GLU A 447 -14.46 -37.43 -103.18
C GLU A 447 -15.23 -37.90 -104.49
N ASP A 448 -16.60 -37.94 -104.46
CA ASP A 448 -17.43 -38.39 -105.56
C ASP A 448 -17.71 -37.28 -106.60
N LEU A 449 -17.38 -35.99 -106.29
CA LEU A 449 -17.64 -34.84 -107.18
C LEU A 449 -16.41 -34.45 -108.00
N GLU A 450 -16.60 -34.19 -109.29
CA GLU A 450 -15.57 -33.66 -110.21
C GLU A 450 -15.12 -32.24 -109.78
N GLU A 451 -13.84 -31.83 -110.08
CA GLU A 451 -13.28 -30.54 -109.71
C GLU A 451 -14.07 -29.28 -110.15
N LYS A 452 -14.93 -29.41 -111.14
CA LYS A 452 -15.75 -28.32 -111.75
C LYS A 452 -17.20 -28.30 -111.28
N ASP A 453 -17.61 -29.15 -110.35
CA ASP A 453 -19.00 -29.20 -109.90
C ASP A 453 -19.30 -27.98 -108.93
N THR A 454 -20.40 -27.29 -109.23
CA THR A 454 -20.85 -26.13 -108.44
C THR A 454 -21.24 -26.48 -107.00
N GLN A 455 -21.51 -27.75 -106.72
CA GLN A 455 -21.79 -28.24 -105.33
C GLN A 455 -20.55 -28.43 -104.46
N ARG A 456 -19.36 -28.59 -105.10
CA ARG A 456 -18.08 -28.79 -104.43
C ARG A 456 -17.77 -27.60 -103.52
N GLU A 457 -17.96 -26.39 -104.01
CA GLU A 457 -17.73 -25.18 -103.21
C GLU A 457 -18.62 -25.13 -101.96
N ASN A 458 -19.85 -25.55 -102.03
CA ASN A 458 -20.76 -25.60 -100.91
C ASN A 458 -20.39 -26.67 -99.88
N LEU A 459 -19.98 -27.87 -100.39
CA LEU A 459 -19.45 -28.92 -99.46
C LEU A 459 -18.18 -28.53 -98.78
N GLU A 460 -17.26 -27.90 -99.49
CA GLU A 460 -16.05 -27.36 -98.87
C GLU A 460 -16.36 -26.32 -97.77
N LYS A 461 -17.38 -25.48 -98.00
CA LYS A 461 -17.88 -24.54 -96.96
C LYS A 461 -18.45 -25.32 -95.76
N ILE A 462 -19.18 -26.41 -95.97
CA ILE A 462 -19.71 -27.24 -94.86
C ILE A 462 -18.61 -27.89 -94.10
N VAL A 463 -17.62 -28.48 -94.80
CA VAL A 463 -16.41 -29.07 -94.13
C VAL A 463 -15.65 -28.02 -93.29
N ASN A 464 -15.47 -26.85 -93.89
CA ASN A 464 -14.79 -25.77 -93.16
C ASN A 464 -15.57 -25.33 -91.94
N GLN A 465 -16.90 -25.21 -91.99
CA GLN A 465 -17.75 -24.84 -90.86
C GLN A 465 -17.80 -25.95 -89.81
N ALA A 466 -17.92 -27.22 -90.20
CA ALA A 466 -17.90 -28.34 -89.28
C ALA A 466 -16.53 -28.48 -88.55
N THR A 467 -15.41 -28.33 -89.28
CA THR A 467 -14.06 -28.32 -88.73
C THR A 467 -13.91 -27.16 -87.68
N ARG A 468 -14.42 -26.00 -88.05
CA ARG A 468 -14.44 -24.85 -87.13
C ARG A 468 -15.26 -25.11 -85.87
N CYS A 469 -16.43 -25.71 -85.93
CA CYS A 469 -17.20 -26.10 -84.76
C CYS A 469 -16.43 -27.09 -83.89
N LYS A 470 -15.72 -28.07 -84.51
CA LYS A 470 -14.87 -29.02 -83.81
C LYS A 470 -13.73 -28.32 -83.01
N GLU A 471 -13.07 -27.30 -83.62
CA GLU A 471 -12.08 -26.52 -82.98
C GLU A 471 -12.62 -25.68 -81.79
N ILE A 472 -13.83 -25.10 -81.90
CA ILE A 472 -14.52 -24.39 -80.82
C ILE A 472 -14.78 -25.32 -79.66
N VAL A 473 -15.29 -26.51 -79.93
CA VAL A 473 -15.59 -27.50 -78.88
C VAL A 473 -14.29 -27.99 -78.23
N LYS A 474 -13.22 -28.20 -79.00
CA LYS A 474 -11.90 -28.56 -78.48
C LYS A 474 -11.35 -27.45 -77.58
N GLY A 475 -11.39 -26.16 -77.95
CA GLY A 475 -10.95 -25.03 -77.14
C GLY A 475 -11.74 -24.92 -75.82
N LEU A 476 -13.08 -25.24 -75.84
CA LEU A 476 -13.89 -25.27 -74.64
C LEU A 476 -13.48 -26.40 -73.70
N LEU A 477 -13.15 -27.57 -74.23
CA LEU A 477 -12.61 -28.71 -73.46
C LEU A 477 -11.26 -28.41 -72.82
N ASP A 478 -10.35 -27.81 -73.59
CA ASP A 478 -9.01 -27.45 -73.10
C ASP A 478 -9.09 -26.39 -72.02
N PHE A 479 -10.04 -25.43 -72.10
CA PHE A 479 -10.29 -24.47 -71.01
C PHE A 479 -10.85 -25.16 -69.76
N SER A 480 -11.69 -26.16 -69.91
CA SER A 480 -12.33 -26.91 -68.81
C SER A 480 -11.39 -27.93 -68.16
N ARG A 481 -10.49 -28.57 -68.94
CA ARG A 481 -9.48 -29.51 -68.43
C ARG A 481 -8.24 -28.77 -67.88
N GLN A 482 -8.36 -28.25 -66.73
CA GLN A 482 -7.21 -27.69 -66.01
C GLN A 482 -6.40 -28.82 -65.38
N THR A 483 -5.56 -29.52 -66.14
CA THR A 483 -4.56 -30.44 -65.60
C THR A 483 -3.47 -29.63 -64.83
N GLU A 484 -2.96 -30.22 -63.75
CA GLU A 484 -1.80 -29.64 -63.10
C GLU A 484 -0.56 -29.79 -64.02
N PRO A 485 0.32 -28.76 -64.11
CA PRO A 485 1.45 -28.80 -65.02
C PRO A 485 2.53 -29.80 -64.52
N GLU A 486 3.07 -30.61 -65.45
CA GLU A 486 4.24 -31.47 -65.17
C GLU A 486 5.51 -30.65 -65.27
N MET A 487 5.93 -30.10 -64.16
CA MET A 487 7.09 -29.21 -64.08
C MET A 487 8.44 -29.96 -64.24
N ASN A 488 9.17 -29.64 -65.29
CA ASN A 488 10.49 -30.16 -65.57
C ASN A 488 11.45 -29.05 -65.96
N GLN A 489 12.76 -29.27 -65.75
CA GLN A 489 13.79 -28.30 -66.18
C GLN A 489 13.93 -28.33 -67.70
N LYS A 490 13.62 -27.21 -68.35
CA LYS A 490 13.61 -27.09 -69.83
C LYS A 490 14.32 -25.82 -70.28
N ASP A 491 14.78 -25.87 -71.52
CA ASP A 491 15.38 -24.71 -72.20
C ASP A 491 14.32 -23.99 -73.04
N ILE A 492 14.05 -22.76 -72.71
CA ILE A 492 13.08 -21.89 -73.39
C ILE A 492 13.43 -21.69 -74.87
N ASN A 493 14.74 -21.56 -75.19
CA ASN A 493 15.17 -21.38 -76.58
C ASN A 493 14.87 -22.61 -77.40
N LYS A 494 14.96 -23.81 -76.86
CA LYS A 494 14.59 -25.03 -77.50
C LYS A 494 13.08 -25.03 -77.83
N ILE A 495 12.24 -24.69 -76.90
CA ILE A 495 10.77 -24.59 -77.08
C ILE A 495 10.43 -23.57 -78.16
N VAL A 496 11.03 -22.40 -78.12
CA VAL A 496 10.83 -21.35 -79.16
C VAL A 496 11.18 -21.91 -80.53
N ASN A 497 12.35 -22.58 -80.71
CA ASN A 497 12.76 -23.13 -81.97
C ASN A 497 11.84 -24.28 -82.46
N GLU A 498 11.39 -25.15 -81.57
CA GLU A 498 10.41 -26.20 -81.91
C GLU A 498 9.10 -25.62 -82.41
N VAL A 499 8.54 -24.63 -81.67
CA VAL A 499 7.31 -23.95 -82.09
C VAL A 499 7.45 -23.32 -83.50
N LEU A 500 8.54 -22.61 -83.71
CA LEU A 500 8.80 -21.91 -84.98
C LEU A 500 9.04 -22.93 -86.12
N SER A 501 9.69 -24.05 -85.92
CA SER A 501 9.88 -25.11 -86.94
C SER A 501 8.59 -25.72 -87.40
N LEU A 502 7.54 -25.77 -86.57
CA LEU A 502 6.22 -26.28 -86.88
C LEU A 502 5.41 -25.32 -87.79
N VAL A 503 5.65 -24.01 -87.66
CA VAL A 503 4.82 -23.01 -88.32
C VAL A 503 5.56 -22.28 -89.47
N GLU A 504 6.89 -22.14 -89.49
CA GLU A 504 7.64 -21.45 -90.56
C GLU A 504 7.40 -22.07 -91.99
N ARG A 505 6.97 -23.32 -92.08
CA ARG A 505 6.67 -24.00 -93.36
C ARG A 505 5.25 -23.84 -93.84
N GLN A 506 4.39 -23.20 -93.09
CA GLN A 506 2.99 -22.99 -93.43
C GLN A 506 2.82 -21.81 -94.41
N VAL A 507 1.87 -21.84 -95.27
CA VAL A 507 1.59 -20.83 -96.28
C VAL A 507 1.38 -19.44 -95.66
N MET A 508 0.82 -19.39 -94.43
CA MET A 508 0.59 -18.13 -93.69
C MET A 508 1.89 -17.36 -93.36
N PHE A 509 3.05 -18.04 -93.37
CA PHE A 509 4.35 -17.43 -93.07
C PHE A 509 5.18 -17.00 -94.31
N GLN A 510 4.67 -17.25 -95.54
CA GLN A 510 5.46 -16.98 -96.79
C GLN A 510 5.84 -15.51 -96.96
N ASN A 511 5.05 -14.60 -96.43
CA ASN A 511 5.32 -13.15 -96.52
C ASN A 511 5.73 -12.50 -95.23
N ILE A 512 6.07 -13.27 -94.16
CA ILE A 512 6.42 -12.78 -92.87
C ILE A 512 7.87 -13.11 -92.62
N LYS A 513 8.70 -12.04 -92.32
CA LYS A 513 10.09 -12.20 -91.91
C LYS A 513 10.16 -12.54 -90.42
N VAL A 514 10.63 -13.73 -90.08
CA VAL A 514 10.84 -14.13 -88.68
C VAL A 514 12.29 -13.84 -88.28
N THR A 515 12.43 -12.99 -87.32
CA THR A 515 13.76 -12.57 -86.75
C THR A 515 13.89 -13.14 -85.34
N LYS A 516 14.93 -14.00 -85.13
CA LYS A 516 15.23 -14.63 -83.82
C LYS A 516 16.41 -13.91 -83.15
N LYS A 517 16.18 -13.32 -81.98
CA LYS A 517 17.18 -12.70 -81.11
C LYS A 517 17.24 -13.42 -79.80
N LEU A 518 17.71 -14.69 -79.84
CA LEU A 518 17.73 -15.57 -78.70
C LEU A 518 19.07 -15.39 -77.93
N SER A 519 18.96 -15.18 -76.61
CA SER A 519 20.12 -15.09 -75.73
C SER A 519 20.89 -16.44 -75.69
N LYS A 520 22.19 -16.42 -75.89
CA LYS A 520 23.02 -17.63 -75.94
C LYS A 520 23.21 -18.34 -74.58
N SER A 521 22.87 -17.68 -73.48
CA SER A 521 23.10 -18.18 -72.13
C SER A 521 21.86 -17.91 -71.27
N LEU A 522 20.80 -18.72 -71.50
CA LEU A 522 19.64 -18.76 -70.63
C LEU A 522 19.75 -19.89 -69.62
N PRO A 523 19.41 -19.68 -68.36
CA PRO A 523 19.27 -20.78 -67.42
C PRO A 523 18.08 -21.68 -67.76
N MET A 524 18.17 -22.94 -67.35
CA MET A 524 17.01 -23.85 -67.42
C MET A 524 15.92 -23.39 -66.46
N VAL A 525 14.66 -23.51 -66.82
CA VAL A 525 13.49 -23.09 -66.02
C VAL A 525 12.58 -24.28 -65.78
N MET A 526 11.94 -24.32 -64.59
CA MET A 526 10.93 -25.33 -64.24
C MET A 526 9.61 -24.98 -64.92
N LEU A 527 9.23 -25.84 -65.90
CA LEU A 527 7.98 -25.61 -66.64
C LEU A 527 7.45 -26.93 -67.27
N ASP A 528 6.23 -26.95 -67.64
CA ASP A 528 5.60 -27.97 -68.48
C ASP A 528 5.78 -27.57 -69.97
N GLU A 529 6.62 -28.36 -70.66
CA GLU A 529 7.03 -28.11 -72.04
C GLU A 529 5.83 -28.02 -73.00
N ALA A 530 4.86 -28.95 -72.90
CA ALA A 530 3.68 -28.98 -73.75
C ALA A 530 2.75 -27.78 -73.53
N GLN A 531 2.58 -27.37 -72.26
CA GLN A 531 1.75 -26.20 -71.95
C GLN A 531 2.44 -24.89 -72.42
N ILE A 532 3.75 -24.76 -72.25
CA ILE A 532 4.46 -23.56 -72.75
C ILE A 532 4.54 -23.53 -74.26
N GLN A 533 4.73 -24.68 -74.92
CA GLN A 533 4.61 -24.76 -76.39
C GLN A 533 3.23 -24.29 -76.85
N GLN A 534 2.18 -24.68 -76.18
CA GLN A 534 0.79 -24.23 -76.51
C GLN A 534 0.68 -22.69 -76.32
N VAL A 535 1.25 -22.10 -75.26
CA VAL A 535 1.24 -20.65 -75.06
C VAL A 535 1.99 -19.96 -76.23
N PHE A 536 3.19 -20.39 -76.52
CA PHE A 536 3.98 -19.80 -77.59
C PHE A 536 3.31 -19.95 -78.97
N MET A 537 2.78 -21.12 -79.23
CA MET A 537 2.01 -21.35 -80.44
C MET A 537 0.85 -20.39 -80.58
N ASN A 538 0.03 -20.23 -79.52
CA ASN A 538 -1.11 -19.29 -79.52
C ASN A 538 -0.68 -17.86 -79.81
N ILE A 539 0.47 -17.43 -79.19
CA ILE A 539 0.94 -16.07 -79.42
C ILE A 539 1.50 -15.86 -80.79
N VAL A 540 2.27 -16.80 -81.31
CA VAL A 540 2.86 -16.78 -82.65
C VAL A 540 1.74 -16.78 -83.72
N LEU A 541 0.73 -17.62 -83.62
CA LEU A 541 -0.38 -17.64 -84.53
C LEU A 541 -1.19 -16.32 -84.48
N ASN A 542 -1.44 -15.79 -83.28
CA ASN A 542 -2.11 -14.48 -83.19
C ASN A 542 -1.29 -13.35 -83.79
N ALA A 543 0.04 -13.37 -83.67
CA ALA A 543 0.91 -12.38 -84.28
C ALA A 543 0.86 -12.44 -85.83
N VAL A 544 0.97 -13.66 -86.33
CA VAL A 544 0.86 -13.87 -87.82
C VAL A 544 -0.50 -13.46 -88.39
N GLU A 545 -1.57 -13.81 -87.72
CA GLU A 545 -2.92 -13.42 -88.14
C GLU A 545 -3.15 -11.91 -88.02
N ALA A 546 -2.43 -11.19 -87.15
CA ALA A 546 -2.54 -9.73 -87.03
C ALA A 546 -1.75 -8.98 -88.16
N ILE A 547 -0.79 -9.66 -88.81
CA ILE A 547 -0.02 -9.09 -89.95
C ILE A 547 -0.80 -9.25 -91.24
N GLU A 548 -1.31 -8.16 -91.76
CA GLU A 548 -2.01 -8.14 -93.09
C GLU A 548 -0.96 -7.86 -94.21
N GLY A 549 -0.57 -8.91 -94.97
CA GLY A 549 0.37 -8.75 -96.06
C GLY A 549 1.81 -9.05 -95.73
N GLN A 550 2.73 -8.14 -95.96
CA GLN A 550 4.16 -8.28 -95.56
C GLN A 550 4.44 -7.63 -94.18
N GLY A 551 5.15 -8.38 -93.33
CA GLY A 551 5.52 -7.86 -91.97
C GLY A 551 6.65 -8.65 -91.35
N GLU A 552 6.97 -8.33 -90.08
CA GLU A 552 8.00 -8.98 -89.33
C GLU A 552 7.51 -9.45 -87.94
N LEU A 553 7.92 -10.67 -87.55
CA LEU A 553 7.74 -11.23 -86.22
C LEU A 553 9.15 -11.39 -85.58
N ILE A 554 9.38 -10.63 -84.50
CA ILE A 554 10.65 -10.69 -83.78
C ILE A 554 10.42 -11.45 -82.48
N ILE A 555 11.24 -12.45 -82.21
CA ILE A 555 11.21 -13.20 -80.96
C ILE A 555 12.54 -12.97 -80.22
N GLU A 556 12.41 -12.43 -79.01
CA GLU A 556 13.56 -12.10 -78.18
C GLU A 556 13.48 -12.87 -76.87
N THR A 557 14.62 -13.46 -76.44
CA THR A 557 14.68 -14.09 -75.11
C THR A 557 15.78 -13.41 -74.28
N THR A 558 15.45 -13.08 -73.06
CA THR A 558 16.39 -12.42 -72.10
C THR A 558 16.19 -13.01 -70.71
N SER A 559 17.19 -12.79 -69.85
CA SER A 559 17.06 -13.12 -68.42
C SER A 559 17.61 -11.95 -67.57
N ASN A 560 16.91 -11.58 -66.51
CA ASN A 560 17.34 -10.57 -65.57
C ASN A 560 17.80 -11.17 -64.21
N GLY A 561 17.96 -12.51 -64.15
CA GLY A 561 18.39 -13.24 -62.93
C GLY A 561 17.24 -13.66 -62.01
N GLU A 562 16.05 -13.09 -62.13
CA GLU A 562 14.82 -13.49 -61.40
C GLU A 562 13.79 -14.16 -62.33
N PHE A 563 13.74 -13.69 -63.56
CA PHE A 563 12.82 -14.18 -64.59
C PHE A 563 13.50 -14.43 -65.90
N ILE A 564 12.98 -15.39 -66.66
CA ILE A 564 13.22 -15.46 -68.11
C ILE A 564 12.08 -14.75 -68.78
N GLU A 565 12.40 -13.86 -69.71
CA GLU A 565 11.44 -13.13 -70.51
C GLU A 565 11.54 -13.62 -71.95
N THR A 566 10.41 -14.09 -72.49
CA THR A 566 10.26 -14.40 -73.91
C THR A 566 9.30 -13.36 -74.52
N LYS A 567 9.78 -12.58 -75.46
CA LYS A 567 9.04 -11.48 -76.05
C LYS A 567 8.78 -11.75 -77.51
N PHE A 568 7.50 -11.63 -77.92
CA PHE A 568 7.03 -11.78 -79.30
C PHE A 568 6.55 -10.40 -79.75
N ILE A 569 7.15 -9.86 -80.80
CA ILE A 569 6.87 -8.54 -81.32
C ILE A 569 6.40 -8.70 -82.76
N ASP A 570 5.17 -8.30 -83.05
CA ASP A 570 4.63 -8.31 -84.41
C ASP A 570 4.45 -6.88 -84.94
N THR A 571 4.45 -6.74 -86.27
CA THR A 571 4.17 -5.48 -87.01
C THR A 571 2.73 -5.47 -87.53
N GLY A 572 1.84 -6.12 -86.83
CA GLY A 572 0.43 -6.27 -87.23
C GLY A 572 -0.43 -5.01 -86.97
N CYS A 573 -1.74 -5.18 -87.03
CA CYS A 573 -2.74 -4.10 -86.87
C CYS A 573 -2.77 -3.46 -85.47
N GLY A 574 -2.17 -4.12 -84.48
CA GLY A 574 -2.16 -3.64 -83.08
C GLY A 574 -3.52 -3.78 -82.39
N ILE A 575 -3.55 -3.43 -81.09
CA ILE A 575 -4.67 -3.61 -80.17
C ILE A 575 -4.96 -2.27 -79.48
N SER A 576 -6.22 -1.86 -79.42
CA SER A 576 -6.60 -0.63 -78.72
C SER A 576 -6.53 -0.81 -77.19
N GLU A 577 -6.25 0.22 -76.46
CA GLU A 577 -6.11 0.23 -74.99
C GLU A 577 -7.36 -0.33 -74.30
N GLN A 578 -8.55 -0.01 -74.79
CA GLN A 578 -9.82 -0.53 -74.23
C GLN A 578 -9.97 -2.08 -74.36
N ASN A 579 -9.26 -2.69 -75.32
CA ASN A 579 -9.30 -4.10 -75.58
C ASN A 579 -8.19 -4.86 -74.88
N ILE A 580 -7.09 -4.20 -74.46
CA ILE A 580 -5.99 -4.83 -73.77
C ILE A 580 -6.45 -5.42 -72.42
N GLU A 581 -7.28 -4.74 -71.67
CA GLU A 581 -7.82 -5.23 -70.40
C GLU A 581 -8.69 -6.47 -70.53
N LYS A 582 -9.36 -6.66 -71.66
CA LYS A 582 -10.26 -7.75 -71.90
C LYS A 582 -9.63 -8.94 -72.65
N LEU A 583 -8.38 -8.80 -73.09
CA LEU A 583 -7.70 -9.82 -73.92
C LEU A 583 -7.68 -11.23 -73.34
N PHE A 584 -7.69 -11.30 -72.02
CA PHE A 584 -7.60 -12.57 -71.29
C PHE A 584 -8.95 -13.06 -70.77
N GLU A 585 -10.07 -12.34 -71.13
CA GLU A 585 -11.39 -12.82 -70.79
C GLU A 585 -11.79 -13.96 -71.80
N PRO A 586 -12.32 -15.07 -71.27
CA PRO A 586 -12.80 -16.16 -72.16
C PRO A 586 -13.82 -15.68 -73.18
N PHE A 587 -13.72 -16.15 -74.43
CA PHE A 587 -14.57 -15.81 -75.55
C PHE A 587 -14.43 -14.37 -76.10
N PHE A 588 -13.48 -13.60 -75.58
CA PHE A 588 -13.22 -12.26 -76.12
C PHE A 588 -12.38 -12.34 -77.40
N SER A 589 -12.89 -11.83 -78.50
CA SER A 589 -12.19 -11.70 -79.80
C SER A 589 -12.62 -10.41 -80.51
N TYR A 590 -11.63 -9.59 -80.93
CA TYR A 590 -11.92 -8.32 -81.67
C TYR A 590 -11.72 -8.44 -83.17
N LYS A 591 -11.42 -9.64 -83.67
CA LYS A 591 -11.13 -9.86 -85.12
C LYS A 591 -12.37 -9.70 -85.97
N LYS A 592 -12.31 -8.87 -87.04
CA LYS A 592 -13.33 -8.74 -88.05
C LYS A 592 -13.35 -10.01 -88.92
N LYS A 593 -14.47 -10.73 -88.92
CA LYS A 593 -14.75 -11.97 -89.67
C LYS A 593 -14.10 -13.25 -89.13
N GLY A 594 -14.74 -13.81 -88.10
CA GLY A 594 -14.86 -15.25 -88.04
C GLY A 594 -13.61 -16.12 -87.74
N HIS A 595 -12.44 -15.58 -87.56
CA HIS A 595 -11.23 -16.30 -87.27
C HIS A 595 -10.81 -16.06 -85.81
N GLY A 596 -10.99 -17.07 -84.93
CA GLY A 596 -10.56 -17.12 -83.55
C GLY A 596 -11.74 -17.18 -82.54
N ILE A 597 -11.71 -18.18 -81.67
CA ILE A 597 -12.72 -18.51 -80.65
C ILE A 597 -12.64 -17.56 -79.42
N GLY A 598 -11.56 -16.81 -79.31
CA GLY A 598 -11.29 -15.97 -78.12
C GLY A 598 -10.90 -16.75 -76.86
N LEU A 599 -10.50 -18.03 -77.00
CA LEU A 599 -10.06 -18.85 -75.84
C LEU A 599 -8.52 -18.97 -75.71
N GLY A 600 -7.78 -18.76 -76.83
CA GLY A 600 -6.32 -19.00 -76.85
C GLY A 600 -5.54 -18.16 -75.81
N LEU A 601 -5.82 -16.84 -75.76
CA LEU A 601 -5.18 -15.96 -74.79
C LEU A 601 -5.63 -16.20 -73.34
N ALA A 602 -6.91 -16.56 -73.14
CA ALA A 602 -7.40 -16.92 -71.78
C ALA A 602 -6.78 -18.21 -71.29
N ILE A 603 -6.59 -19.24 -72.14
CA ILE A 603 -5.86 -20.47 -71.83
C ILE A 603 -4.39 -20.16 -71.56
N SER A 604 -3.73 -19.34 -72.40
CA SER A 604 -2.35 -18.92 -72.20
C SER A 604 -2.14 -18.22 -70.89
N TYR A 605 -3.05 -17.32 -70.49
CA TYR A 605 -3.01 -16.67 -69.20
C TYR A 605 -3.14 -17.65 -68.04
N GLY A 606 -4.08 -18.60 -68.12
CA GLY A 606 -4.24 -19.66 -67.13
C GLY A 606 -3.00 -20.53 -66.97
N ILE A 607 -2.37 -20.93 -68.09
CA ILE A 607 -1.12 -21.70 -68.09
C ILE A 607 0.01 -20.94 -67.43
N ILE A 608 0.23 -19.69 -67.84
CA ILE A 608 1.34 -18.89 -67.29
C ILE A 608 1.13 -18.59 -65.79
N LYS A 609 -0.11 -18.35 -65.34
CA LYS A 609 -0.41 -18.19 -63.90
C LYS A 609 -0.09 -19.48 -63.09
N LYS A 610 -0.36 -20.67 -63.63
CA LYS A 610 0.00 -21.93 -63.02
C LYS A 610 1.52 -22.15 -62.93
N HIS A 611 2.27 -21.54 -63.83
CA HIS A 611 3.75 -21.51 -63.81
C HIS A 611 4.31 -20.37 -62.96
N ASN A 612 3.45 -19.67 -62.15
CA ASN A 612 3.81 -18.50 -61.36
C ASN A 612 4.42 -17.36 -62.20
N GLY A 613 4.10 -17.32 -63.49
CA GLY A 613 4.59 -16.34 -64.44
C GLY A 613 3.58 -15.21 -64.67
N GLU A 614 3.95 -14.34 -65.63
CA GLU A 614 3.16 -13.16 -66.00
C GLU A 614 3.17 -13.00 -67.53
N ILE A 615 2.04 -12.57 -68.10
CA ILE A 615 1.96 -12.12 -69.52
C ILE A 615 1.76 -10.63 -69.51
N ILE A 616 2.67 -9.89 -70.15
CA ILE A 616 2.60 -8.42 -70.31
C ILE A 616 2.36 -8.14 -71.77
N VAL A 617 1.37 -7.27 -72.07
CA VAL A 617 1.03 -6.86 -73.44
C VAL A 617 1.26 -5.37 -73.56
N LYS A 618 1.98 -4.98 -74.65
CA LYS A 618 2.09 -3.59 -75.10
C LYS A 618 1.73 -3.54 -76.56
N SER A 619 0.79 -2.68 -76.94
CA SER A 619 0.33 -2.60 -78.33
C SER A 619 -0.14 -1.21 -78.65
N GLU A 620 0.02 -0.82 -79.88
CA GLU A 620 -0.44 0.45 -80.44
C GLU A 620 -1.09 0.16 -81.80
N VAL A 621 -2.27 0.69 -82.00
CA VAL A 621 -3.05 0.45 -83.27
C VAL A 621 -2.26 0.96 -84.49
N GLY A 622 -2.07 0.11 -85.46
CA GLY A 622 -1.30 0.39 -86.70
C GLY A 622 0.24 0.25 -86.56
N LYS A 623 0.78 -0.09 -85.36
CA LYS A 623 2.23 -0.29 -85.14
C LYS A 623 2.60 -1.72 -84.74
N GLY A 624 1.56 -2.53 -84.37
CA GLY A 624 1.77 -3.91 -83.96
C GLY A 624 1.65 -4.13 -82.43
N SER A 625 1.99 -5.33 -81.99
CA SER A 625 1.85 -5.72 -80.57
C SER A 625 3.14 -6.40 -80.06
N SER A 626 3.33 -6.36 -78.74
CA SER A 626 4.41 -7.03 -78.06
C SER A 626 3.88 -7.81 -76.86
N PHE A 627 3.92 -9.10 -76.97
CA PHE A 627 3.57 -10.03 -75.86
C PHE A 627 4.88 -10.49 -75.18
N THR A 628 4.98 -10.20 -73.89
CA THR A 628 6.16 -10.62 -73.07
C THR A 628 5.68 -11.64 -72.03
N ILE A 629 6.23 -12.83 -72.08
CA ILE A 629 6.01 -13.89 -71.11
C ILE A 629 7.18 -13.92 -70.17
N ARG A 630 6.86 -13.77 -68.86
CA ARG A 630 7.81 -13.85 -67.77
C ARG A 630 7.62 -15.14 -67.01
N LEU A 631 8.64 -15.96 -66.91
CA LEU A 631 8.66 -17.17 -66.09
C LEU A 631 9.71 -17.06 -65.00
N PRO A 632 9.36 -17.33 -63.73
CA PRO A 632 10.31 -17.16 -62.61
C PRO A 632 11.40 -18.23 -62.67
N LEU A 633 12.63 -17.81 -62.43
CA LEU A 633 13.75 -18.70 -62.15
C LEU A 633 13.62 -19.14 -60.69
N ASN A 634 12.99 -20.29 -60.42
CA ASN A 634 12.93 -20.84 -59.07
C ASN A 634 14.31 -21.06 -58.51
N LYS A 635 14.79 -20.18 -57.61
CA LYS A 635 15.81 -20.53 -56.66
C LYS A 635 15.16 -21.56 -55.74
N ILE A 636 15.56 -22.84 -55.84
CA ILE A 636 15.17 -23.90 -54.91
C ILE A 636 15.44 -23.38 -53.49
N SER A 637 14.39 -23.04 -52.76
CA SER A 637 14.50 -22.76 -51.34
C SER A 637 14.99 -24.05 -50.66
N ARG A 638 16.17 -24.01 -50.02
CA ARG A 638 16.81 -25.10 -49.26
C ARG A 638 15.97 -25.58 -48.05
N LYS A 639 14.67 -25.34 -48.03
CA LYS A 639 13.80 -25.71 -46.90
C LYS A 639 13.02 -27.02 -47.09
N ASP A 640 12.91 -27.57 -48.33
CA ASP A 640 12.11 -28.78 -48.56
C ASP A 640 12.96 -30.07 -48.77
N ALA A 641 14.23 -30.05 -48.39
CA ALA A 641 15.11 -31.20 -48.42
C ALA A 641 15.38 -31.78 -47.02
N LYS A 642 14.34 -31.86 -46.16
CA LYS A 642 14.34 -32.65 -44.92
C LYS A 642 12.90 -33.02 -44.56
N THR A 643 12.47 -34.10 -45.11
CA THR A 643 11.57 -35.12 -44.52
C THR A 643 11.93 -36.47 -45.10
#